data_008ae2098b108709d4e42546b75c6848
#
_entry.id   008ae2098b108709d4e42546b75c6848
#
_cell.length_a   1.000
_cell.length_b   1.000
_cell.length_c   1.000
_cell.angle_alpha   90.00
_cell.angle_beta   90.00
_cell.angle_gamma   90.00
#
_symmetry.space_group_name_H-M   'P 1'
#
loop_
_entity.id
_entity.type
_entity.pdbx_description
1 polymer ?
#
loop_
_entity_poly.entity_id
_entity_poly.type
_entity_poly.pdbx_seq_one_letter_code
_entity_poly.pdbx_strand_id
1 'polypeptide(L)'
;MSYFDTIDFQNLDVSKLDFKRLSEEFKNHSKLLMKREEVIAKVQSGESLAGVQLWWVDLSGVDFKGVNFRQATFRSVKFTAANLENATFADAQFDNSDLSGANLTGANLADAKFINTISDHAKFSGANLSGVTAAAEIMLLKDPRTVKPSARILEMAKTNPSMADLEKAGVGLQDIGLSEADFGMGVCSMKGADFTNAAMTKSKFETVALDGGNFSGAQLGESTFQSCGMKAVKGLAHANIAGATLTEVDFADSALPKTLAGCTLQACKLQQRSFTGYDLQKTQFHSMVLAGADFSGANLESSGFSKTNLAAAIFSGAELKGAAFQESNLSGAAFAGCDLTTTAFDNCRLGGARFSGARLNSGRVSACGLEQVDFAGMDLTGCDFAAGQLDGANFSGCTLTGADFSKASLKGAHISRATLHDTLFSQADLSGADLSHSTLQHCEMAGAKVAKLDLRNTRIEMTHFKAVDFTGSRLGRTTFFKCNMKQIQCVDMDISDCDFSDSDLEKANFQKARLSSVNISRTNLKSSNFQGAHLTDAKAELADFTGANLTGAGLQKADLRSARFEDATLDSADLTAARLDRADFTRARSVRAVLRQARMPYCVLNYGTFNEADFSSADLKQADLHRIIDIGTIWTGANLDNVKRTDADLATAEDWRPPEKETNK
;
A
#
# COMPACT_ATOMS: atom_id res chain seq x y z
N MET A 1 -44.64 -23.81 8.08
CA MET A 1 -43.22 -24.16 8.20
C MET A 1 -43.11 -25.47 8.93
N SER A 2 -42.54 -26.50 8.30
CA SER A 2 -42.19 -27.74 8.96
C SER A 2 -41.14 -27.48 10.03
N TYR A 3 -41.14 -28.21 11.14
CA TYR A 3 -40.10 -28.08 12.14
C TYR A 3 -38.70 -28.38 11.54
N PHE A 4 -38.64 -29.28 10.55
CA PHE A 4 -37.41 -29.53 9.79
C PHE A 4 -36.85 -28.28 9.10
N ASP A 5 -37.70 -27.32 8.69
CA ASP A 5 -37.28 -26.04 8.09
C ASP A 5 -36.61 -25.09 9.09
N THR A 6 -36.75 -25.35 10.39
CA THR A 6 -36.23 -24.53 11.48
C THR A 6 -34.92 -25.09 12.06
N ILE A 7 -34.47 -26.26 11.61
CA ILE A 7 -33.26 -26.92 12.09
C ILE A 7 -32.08 -26.40 11.28
N ASP A 8 -31.14 -25.73 11.97
CA ASP A 8 -29.86 -25.36 11.39
C ASP A 8 -28.95 -26.61 11.34
N PHE A 9 -28.95 -27.30 10.20
CA PHE A 9 -28.13 -28.50 10.00
C PHE A 9 -26.65 -28.20 9.84
N GLN A 10 -26.26 -26.93 9.58
CA GLN A 10 -24.83 -26.54 9.50
C GLN A 10 -24.18 -26.46 10.89
N ASN A 11 -24.98 -26.12 11.89
CA ASN A 11 -24.57 -26.05 13.30
C ASN A 11 -25.45 -26.98 14.15
N LEU A 12 -25.67 -28.21 13.69
CA LEU A 12 -26.61 -29.14 14.32
C LEU A 12 -26.24 -29.40 15.79
N ASP A 13 -26.95 -28.73 16.65
CA ASP A 13 -26.92 -28.97 18.09
C ASP A 13 -28.16 -29.84 18.47
N VAL A 14 -27.91 -31.11 18.63
CA VAL A 14 -28.96 -32.09 18.91
C VAL A 14 -29.75 -31.74 20.17
N SER A 15 -29.12 -31.01 21.11
CA SER A 15 -29.77 -30.55 22.34
C SER A 15 -30.89 -29.53 22.12
N LYS A 16 -30.88 -28.87 20.94
CA LYS A 16 -31.90 -27.85 20.58
C LYS A 16 -33.05 -28.39 19.73
N LEU A 17 -33.07 -29.70 19.44
CA LEU A 17 -34.15 -30.33 18.67
C LEU A 17 -35.41 -30.53 19.52
N ASP A 18 -36.55 -29.98 19.06
CA ASP A 18 -37.87 -30.28 19.67
C ASP A 18 -38.35 -31.67 19.18
N PHE A 19 -37.96 -32.69 19.92
CA PHE A 19 -38.29 -34.08 19.61
C PHE A 19 -39.79 -34.39 19.62
N LYS A 20 -40.59 -33.64 20.39
CA LYS A 20 -42.03 -33.80 20.41
C LYS A 20 -42.63 -33.33 19.08
N ARG A 21 -42.23 -32.17 18.64
CA ARG A 21 -42.65 -31.60 17.37
C ARG A 21 -42.18 -32.44 16.20
N LEU A 22 -40.95 -32.97 16.25
CA LEU A 22 -40.42 -33.94 15.31
C LEU A 22 -41.31 -35.20 15.23
N SER A 23 -41.66 -35.78 16.38
CA SER A 23 -42.49 -36.98 16.44
C SER A 23 -43.93 -36.73 15.95
N GLU A 24 -44.52 -35.59 16.24
CA GLU A 24 -45.84 -35.19 15.74
C GLU A 24 -45.84 -34.95 14.25
N GLU A 25 -44.81 -34.34 13.72
CA GLU A 25 -44.63 -34.18 12.27
C GLU A 25 -44.51 -35.54 11.56
N PHE A 26 -43.71 -36.47 12.07
CA PHE A 26 -43.61 -37.83 11.50
C PHE A 26 -44.95 -38.56 11.50
N LYS A 27 -45.79 -38.38 12.52
CA LYS A 27 -47.14 -38.97 12.59
C LYS A 27 -48.16 -38.32 11.66
N ASN A 28 -48.06 -37.03 11.45
CA ASN A 28 -49.01 -36.28 10.64
C ASN A 28 -48.72 -36.34 9.15
N HIS A 29 -47.46 -36.53 8.77
CA HIS A 29 -47.04 -36.55 7.37
C HIS A 29 -47.68 -37.70 6.56
N SER A 30 -47.97 -38.85 7.16
CA SER A 30 -48.59 -39.97 6.45
C SER A 30 -50.03 -39.71 6.01
N LYS A 31 -50.70 -38.69 6.55
CA LYS A 31 -52.11 -38.33 6.28
C LYS A 31 -52.29 -37.18 5.27
N LEU A 32 -51.25 -36.42 4.98
CA LEU A 32 -51.31 -35.17 4.16
C LEU A 32 -50.66 -35.30 2.76
N LEU A 33 -50.25 -36.51 2.36
CA LEU A 33 -49.61 -36.72 1.07
C LEU A 33 -50.64 -36.75 -0.04
N MET A 34 -50.67 -35.72 -0.88
CA MET A 34 -51.45 -35.72 -2.12
C MET A 34 -50.83 -36.71 -3.11
N LYS A 35 -51.65 -37.62 -3.66
CA LYS A 35 -51.21 -38.59 -4.63
C LYS A 35 -51.11 -37.95 -6.02
N ARG A 36 -50.34 -38.59 -6.91
CA ARG A 36 -50.17 -38.17 -8.32
C ARG A 36 -51.54 -37.93 -8.99
N GLU A 37 -52.46 -38.87 -8.85
CA GLU A 37 -53.80 -38.85 -9.45
C GLU A 37 -54.63 -37.66 -8.98
N GLU A 38 -54.53 -37.30 -7.69
CA GLU A 38 -55.19 -36.13 -7.09
C GLU A 38 -54.66 -34.80 -7.62
N VAL A 39 -53.31 -34.71 -7.82
CA VAL A 39 -52.68 -33.52 -8.41
C VAL A 39 -53.15 -33.35 -9.83
N ILE A 40 -53.16 -34.47 -10.62
CA ILE A 40 -53.59 -34.47 -12.04
C ILE A 40 -55.10 -34.08 -12.13
N ALA A 41 -55.96 -34.64 -11.27
CA ALA A 41 -57.38 -34.30 -11.26
C ALA A 41 -57.63 -32.79 -10.98
N LYS A 42 -56.88 -32.19 -10.06
CA LYS A 42 -56.97 -30.75 -9.77
C LYS A 42 -56.53 -29.90 -10.99
N VAL A 43 -55.49 -30.32 -11.70
CA VAL A 43 -55.07 -29.63 -12.93
C VAL A 43 -56.16 -29.75 -14.00
N GLN A 44 -56.72 -30.92 -14.20
CA GLN A 44 -57.78 -31.15 -15.21
C GLN A 44 -59.08 -30.42 -14.89
N SER A 45 -59.40 -30.21 -13.61
CA SER A 45 -60.57 -29.41 -13.18
C SER A 45 -60.31 -27.89 -13.26
N GLY A 46 -59.09 -27.47 -13.58
CA GLY A 46 -58.69 -26.04 -13.61
C GLY A 46 -58.51 -25.41 -12.24
N GLU A 47 -58.42 -26.22 -11.18
CA GLU A 47 -58.11 -25.70 -9.84
C GLU A 47 -56.70 -25.17 -9.74
N SER A 48 -56.53 -24.03 -9.05
CA SER A 48 -55.22 -23.45 -8.76
C SER A 48 -54.46 -24.35 -7.77
N LEU A 49 -53.16 -24.57 -8.04
CA LEU A 49 -52.27 -25.28 -7.13
C LEU A 49 -51.36 -24.27 -6.37
N ALA A 50 -51.76 -22.98 -6.30
CA ALA A 50 -51.04 -21.97 -5.54
C ALA A 50 -51.02 -22.33 -4.04
N GLY A 51 -49.83 -22.22 -3.40
CA GLY A 51 -49.61 -22.55 -2.01
C GLY A 51 -49.69 -24.05 -1.66
N VAL A 52 -49.80 -24.94 -2.68
CA VAL A 52 -49.85 -26.37 -2.43
C VAL A 52 -48.54 -26.86 -1.82
N GLN A 53 -48.64 -27.84 -0.94
CA GLN A 53 -47.49 -28.56 -0.39
C GLN A 53 -47.50 -29.99 -0.93
N LEU A 54 -46.51 -30.31 -1.74
CA LEU A 54 -46.35 -31.63 -2.33
C LEU A 54 -45.07 -32.28 -1.80
N TRP A 55 -45.17 -33.49 -1.33
CA TRP A 55 -44.08 -34.22 -0.72
C TRP A 55 -43.98 -35.64 -1.31
N TRP A 56 -42.79 -36.05 -1.75
CA TRP A 56 -42.46 -37.40 -2.27
C TRP A 56 -43.41 -37.91 -3.37
N VAL A 57 -43.94 -37.03 -4.19
CA VAL A 57 -44.80 -37.42 -5.29
C VAL A 57 -44.00 -37.43 -6.61
N ASP A 58 -44.26 -38.44 -7.43
CA ASP A 58 -43.69 -38.51 -8.76
C ASP A 58 -44.66 -37.92 -9.80
N LEU A 59 -44.34 -36.76 -10.30
CA LEU A 59 -45.07 -36.00 -11.30
C LEU A 59 -44.36 -36.01 -12.67
N SER A 60 -43.43 -36.97 -12.88
CA SER A 60 -42.67 -37.06 -14.10
C SER A 60 -43.56 -37.18 -15.34
N GLY A 61 -43.22 -36.41 -16.39
CA GLY A 61 -43.93 -36.42 -17.69
C GLY A 61 -45.33 -35.83 -17.68
N VAL A 62 -45.80 -35.26 -16.55
CA VAL A 62 -47.15 -34.64 -16.46
C VAL A 62 -47.14 -33.28 -17.19
N ASP A 63 -48.29 -32.97 -17.86
CA ASP A 63 -48.48 -31.67 -18.50
C ASP A 63 -49.10 -30.70 -17.46
N PHE A 64 -48.30 -29.69 -17.09
CA PHE A 64 -48.67 -28.58 -16.19
C PHE A 64 -48.55 -27.24 -16.91
N LYS A 65 -48.72 -27.22 -18.23
CA LYS A 65 -48.60 -25.99 -19.01
C LYS A 65 -49.57 -24.91 -18.48
N GLY A 66 -49.01 -23.72 -18.11
CA GLY A 66 -49.76 -22.57 -17.59
C GLY A 66 -50.32 -22.74 -16.20
N VAL A 67 -50.02 -23.82 -15.47
CA VAL A 67 -50.53 -24.05 -14.14
C VAL A 67 -49.94 -23.04 -13.11
N ASN A 68 -50.76 -22.59 -12.20
CA ASN A 68 -50.35 -21.69 -11.14
C ASN A 68 -49.92 -22.46 -9.86
N PHE A 69 -48.63 -22.47 -9.60
CA PHE A 69 -47.97 -23.03 -8.43
C PHE A 69 -47.34 -21.93 -7.54
N ARG A 70 -47.82 -20.70 -7.62
CA ARG A 70 -47.28 -19.61 -6.82
C ARG A 70 -47.26 -19.99 -5.32
N GLN A 71 -46.12 -19.73 -4.64
CA GLN A 71 -45.91 -20.03 -3.22
C GLN A 71 -46.06 -21.53 -2.85
N ALA A 72 -46.03 -22.42 -3.83
CA ALA A 72 -46.07 -23.86 -3.57
C ALA A 72 -44.73 -24.34 -2.97
N THR A 73 -44.81 -25.43 -2.19
CA THR A 73 -43.65 -26.10 -1.62
C THR A 73 -43.56 -27.52 -2.19
N PHE A 74 -42.47 -27.83 -2.82
CA PHE A 74 -42.17 -29.14 -3.40
C PHE A 74 -40.99 -29.76 -2.65
N ARG A 75 -41.21 -30.84 -1.93
CA ARG A 75 -40.17 -31.53 -1.20
C ARG A 75 -40.01 -32.95 -1.67
N SER A 76 -38.84 -33.29 -2.21
CA SER A 76 -38.56 -34.57 -2.83
C SER A 76 -39.60 -34.94 -3.92
N VAL A 77 -40.02 -33.97 -4.72
CA VAL A 77 -40.97 -34.13 -5.82
C VAL A 77 -40.19 -34.37 -7.11
N LYS A 78 -40.65 -35.32 -7.94
CA LYS A 78 -40.09 -35.51 -9.27
C LYS A 78 -40.96 -34.84 -10.32
N PHE A 79 -40.38 -33.94 -11.08
CA PHE A 79 -40.93 -33.32 -12.29
C PHE A 79 -40.14 -33.71 -13.56
N THR A 80 -39.41 -34.81 -13.49
CA THR A 80 -38.54 -35.25 -14.59
C THR A 80 -39.31 -35.26 -15.92
N ALA A 81 -38.81 -34.54 -16.94
CA ALA A 81 -39.44 -34.38 -18.25
C ALA A 81 -40.91 -33.85 -18.23
N ALA A 82 -41.37 -33.26 -17.15
CA ALA A 82 -42.70 -32.63 -17.08
C ALA A 82 -42.78 -31.41 -18.00
N ASN A 83 -43.98 -31.12 -18.52
CA ASN A 83 -44.23 -29.89 -19.28
C ASN A 83 -44.74 -28.79 -18.31
N LEU A 84 -43.89 -27.83 -18.01
CA LEU A 84 -44.13 -26.70 -17.12
C LEU A 84 -44.09 -25.38 -17.90
N GLU A 85 -44.32 -25.42 -19.22
CA GLU A 85 -44.28 -24.23 -20.09
C GLU A 85 -45.29 -23.19 -19.62
N ASN A 86 -44.81 -21.95 -19.47
CA ASN A 86 -45.61 -20.80 -19.00
C ASN A 86 -46.26 -21.00 -17.60
N ALA A 87 -45.85 -21.98 -16.81
CA ALA A 87 -46.35 -22.19 -15.46
C ALA A 87 -45.84 -21.08 -14.53
N THR A 88 -46.55 -20.80 -13.45
CA THR A 88 -46.15 -19.77 -12.47
C THR A 88 -45.68 -20.44 -11.17
N PHE A 89 -44.42 -20.24 -10.82
CA PHE A 89 -43.75 -20.71 -9.61
C PHE A 89 -43.20 -19.54 -8.76
N ALA A 90 -43.77 -18.36 -8.91
CA ALA A 90 -43.28 -17.21 -8.16
C ALA A 90 -43.36 -17.51 -6.63
N ASP A 91 -42.30 -17.21 -5.89
CA ASP A 91 -42.15 -17.50 -4.46
C ASP A 91 -42.22 -19.01 -4.11
N ALA A 92 -42.13 -19.93 -5.08
CA ALA A 92 -42.20 -21.36 -4.81
C ALA A 92 -40.85 -21.89 -4.25
N GLN A 93 -40.95 -23.01 -3.51
CA GLN A 93 -39.78 -23.66 -2.93
C GLN A 93 -39.66 -25.11 -3.46
N PHE A 94 -38.53 -25.41 -4.06
CA PHE A 94 -38.12 -26.75 -4.45
C PHE A 94 -37.02 -27.20 -3.50
N ASP A 95 -37.24 -28.26 -2.78
CA ASP A 95 -36.34 -28.82 -1.80
C ASP A 95 -36.10 -30.29 -2.12
N ASN A 96 -34.86 -30.69 -2.40
CA ASN A 96 -34.49 -32.05 -2.76
C ASN A 96 -35.35 -32.62 -3.91
N SER A 97 -35.73 -31.77 -4.87
CA SER A 97 -36.64 -32.13 -5.98
C SER A 97 -35.87 -32.33 -7.28
N ASP A 98 -36.47 -33.05 -8.24
CA ASP A 98 -35.85 -33.34 -9.52
C ASP A 98 -36.70 -32.80 -10.68
N LEU A 99 -36.17 -31.78 -11.37
CA LEU A 99 -36.77 -31.19 -12.57
C LEU A 99 -35.95 -31.55 -13.84
N SER A 100 -35.14 -32.61 -13.82
CA SER A 100 -34.28 -32.96 -14.93
C SER A 100 -35.08 -33.10 -16.22
N GLY A 101 -34.62 -32.42 -17.29
CA GLY A 101 -35.26 -32.43 -18.61
C GLY A 101 -36.66 -31.77 -18.65
N ALA A 102 -37.16 -31.17 -17.58
CA ALA A 102 -38.45 -30.47 -17.58
C ALA A 102 -38.45 -29.25 -18.51
N ASN A 103 -39.60 -28.97 -19.11
CA ASN A 103 -39.80 -27.79 -19.96
C ASN A 103 -40.42 -26.66 -19.17
N LEU A 104 -39.60 -25.69 -18.75
CA LEU A 104 -40.00 -24.48 -18.03
C LEU A 104 -39.91 -23.24 -18.96
N THR A 105 -40.03 -23.44 -20.27
CA THR A 105 -39.99 -22.34 -21.25
C THR A 105 -41.04 -21.28 -20.92
N GLY A 106 -40.64 -19.99 -20.76
CA GLY A 106 -41.53 -18.90 -20.42
C GLY A 106 -42.14 -18.93 -19.01
N ALA A 107 -41.74 -19.89 -18.15
CA ALA A 107 -42.26 -19.98 -16.79
C ALA A 107 -41.85 -18.78 -15.93
N ASN A 108 -42.69 -18.44 -14.96
CA ASN A 108 -42.36 -17.40 -13.98
C ASN A 108 -41.91 -18.05 -12.66
N LEU A 109 -40.62 -17.96 -12.38
CA LEU A 109 -39.96 -18.49 -11.17
C LEU A 109 -39.42 -17.36 -10.28
N ALA A 110 -39.94 -16.12 -10.43
CA ALA A 110 -39.43 -15.00 -9.63
C ALA A 110 -39.41 -15.34 -8.15
N ASP A 111 -38.27 -15.05 -7.48
CA ASP A 111 -38.03 -15.29 -6.06
C ASP A 111 -38.18 -16.74 -5.60
N ALA A 112 -38.21 -17.71 -6.52
CA ALA A 112 -38.26 -19.13 -6.21
C ALA A 112 -36.96 -19.63 -5.58
N LYS A 113 -37.04 -20.71 -4.76
CA LYS A 113 -35.89 -21.33 -4.11
C LYS A 113 -35.67 -22.74 -4.62
N PHE A 114 -34.44 -23.05 -4.98
CA PHE A 114 -33.98 -24.38 -5.39
C PHE A 114 -32.92 -24.86 -4.40
N ILE A 115 -33.34 -25.63 -3.41
CA ILE A 115 -32.42 -26.17 -2.40
C ILE A 115 -32.20 -27.65 -2.68
N ASN A 116 -30.94 -28.06 -2.85
CA ASN A 116 -30.59 -29.43 -3.16
C ASN A 116 -31.36 -30.02 -4.37
N THR A 117 -31.69 -29.17 -5.32
CA THR A 117 -32.59 -29.51 -6.43
C THR A 117 -31.79 -29.83 -7.70
N ILE A 118 -32.16 -30.86 -8.42
CA ILE A 118 -31.57 -31.26 -9.70
C ILE A 118 -32.46 -30.73 -10.83
N SER A 119 -31.89 -29.95 -11.74
CA SER A 119 -32.57 -29.42 -12.94
C SER A 119 -31.70 -29.62 -14.18
N ASP A 120 -30.97 -30.74 -14.23
CA ASP A 120 -30.07 -31.03 -15.33
C ASP A 120 -30.84 -31.12 -16.67
N HIS A 121 -30.33 -30.44 -17.71
CA HIS A 121 -30.96 -30.36 -19.01
C HIS A 121 -32.37 -29.78 -19.06
N ALA A 122 -32.84 -29.15 -17.98
CA ALA A 122 -34.13 -28.42 -17.99
C ALA A 122 -34.08 -27.19 -18.92
N LYS A 123 -35.26 -26.86 -19.49
CA LYS A 123 -35.40 -25.73 -20.41
C LYS A 123 -36.00 -24.52 -19.68
N PHE A 124 -35.21 -23.51 -19.46
CA PHE A 124 -35.62 -22.23 -18.88
C PHE A 124 -35.62 -21.09 -19.91
N SER A 125 -35.72 -21.41 -21.19
CA SER A 125 -35.68 -20.41 -22.26
C SER A 125 -36.78 -19.38 -22.08
N GLY A 126 -36.40 -18.08 -22.00
CA GLY A 126 -37.33 -16.97 -21.76
C GLY A 126 -38.02 -16.97 -20.40
N ALA A 127 -37.64 -17.84 -19.48
CA ALA A 127 -38.19 -17.87 -18.14
C ALA A 127 -37.74 -16.68 -17.29
N ASN A 128 -38.57 -16.27 -16.32
CA ASN A 128 -38.23 -15.29 -15.32
C ASN A 128 -37.71 -15.98 -14.06
N LEU A 129 -36.38 -15.95 -13.85
CA LEU A 129 -35.70 -16.45 -12.65
C LEU A 129 -35.13 -15.28 -11.81
N SER A 130 -35.67 -14.07 -11.95
CA SER A 130 -35.21 -12.93 -11.16
C SER A 130 -35.38 -13.17 -9.68
N GLY A 131 -34.36 -12.89 -8.88
CA GLY A 131 -34.37 -13.12 -7.43
C GLY A 131 -34.29 -14.58 -7.00
N VAL A 132 -34.18 -15.54 -7.91
CA VAL A 132 -34.04 -16.97 -7.59
C VAL A 132 -32.84 -17.19 -6.66
N THR A 133 -33.02 -18.07 -5.67
CA THR A 133 -31.94 -18.62 -4.87
C THR A 133 -31.78 -20.11 -5.17
N ALA A 134 -30.58 -20.54 -5.57
CA ALA A 134 -30.24 -21.93 -5.77
C ALA A 134 -29.00 -22.27 -4.94
N ALA A 135 -29.09 -23.28 -4.09
CA ALA A 135 -28.04 -23.66 -3.17
C ALA A 135 -27.98 -25.18 -2.91
N ALA A 136 -26.77 -25.67 -2.64
CA ALA A 136 -26.58 -26.97 -2.04
C ALA A 136 -26.34 -26.78 -0.54
N GLU A 137 -27.20 -27.37 0.27
CA GLU A 137 -27.15 -27.27 1.74
C GLU A 137 -26.98 -28.65 2.36
N ILE A 138 -26.59 -28.72 3.62
CA ILE A 138 -26.57 -29.98 4.37
C ILE A 138 -28.00 -30.51 4.50
N MET A 139 -28.18 -31.78 4.18
CA MET A 139 -29.49 -32.43 4.20
C MET A 139 -29.41 -33.79 4.87
N LEU A 140 -30.58 -34.25 5.31
CA LEU A 140 -30.78 -35.62 5.77
C LEU A 140 -30.84 -36.55 4.52
N LEU A 141 -29.84 -37.39 4.35
CA LEU A 141 -29.76 -38.33 3.21
C LEU A 141 -30.72 -39.52 3.37
N LYS A 142 -31.13 -39.81 4.60
CA LYS A 142 -32.01 -40.90 4.93
C LYS A 142 -33.49 -40.52 4.75
N ASP A 143 -34.26 -41.38 4.11
CA ASP A 143 -35.73 -41.15 4.02
C ASP A 143 -36.34 -41.04 5.42
N PRO A 144 -36.90 -39.86 5.79
CA PRO A 144 -37.46 -39.61 7.12
C PRO A 144 -38.53 -40.64 7.52
N ARG A 145 -39.22 -41.26 6.53
CA ARG A 145 -40.23 -42.29 6.80
C ARG A 145 -39.63 -43.62 7.30
N THR A 146 -38.32 -43.80 7.07
CA THR A 146 -37.56 -45.00 7.50
C THR A 146 -36.87 -44.80 8.85
N VAL A 147 -36.84 -43.57 9.36
CA VAL A 147 -36.23 -43.24 10.64
C VAL A 147 -37.09 -43.82 11.78
N LYS A 148 -36.49 -44.65 12.62
CA LYS A 148 -37.16 -45.25 13.79
C LYS A 148 -36.47 -44.79 15.05
N PRO A 149 -37.09 -43.86 15.83
CA PRO A 149 -36.58 -43.49 17.12
C PRO A 149 -36.41 -44.67 18.07
N SER A 150 -35.41 -44.64 18.92
CA SER A 150 -35.18 -45.69 19.92
C SER A 150 -36.38 -45.79 20.90
N ALA A 151 -36.57 -47.00 21.46
CA ALA A 151 -37.59 -47.19 22.48
C ALA A 151 -37.43 -46.25 23.66
N ARG A 152 -36.17 -45.85 23.98
CA ARG A 152 -35.84 -44.89 25.02
C ARG A 152 -36.44 -43.51 24.76
N ILE A 153 -36.29 -42.96 23.52
CA ILE A 153 -36.88 -41.68 23.15
C ILE A 153 -38.41 -41.72 23.14
N LEU A 154 -38.98 -42.81 22.64
CA LEU A 154 -40.42 -42.97 22.61
C LEU A 154 -41.02 -43.02 24.03
N GLU A 155 -40.30 -43.57 25.01
CA GLU A 155 -40.73 -43.62 26.39
C GLU A 155 -40.55 -42.23 27.05
N MET A 156 -39.43 -41.56 26.83
CA MET A 156 -39.20 -40.20 27.33
C MET A 156 -40.23 -39.21 26.78
N ALA A 157 -40.60 -39.33 25.52
CA ALA A 157 -41.60 -38.45 24.90
C ALA A 157 -42.99 -38.52 25.56
N LYS A 158 -43.34 -39.62 26.27
CA LYS A 158 -44.58 -39.73 27.01
C LYS A 158 -44.65 -38.78 28.22
N THR A 159 -43.49 -38.43 28.79
CA THR A 159 -43.41 -37.56 29.99
C THR A 159 -43.21 -36.09 29.63
N ASN A 160 -43.19 -35.75 28.37
CA ASN A 160 -42.96 -34.37 27.87
C ASN A 160 -41.70 -33.71 28.47
N PRO A 161 -40.52 -34.32 28.30
CA PRO A 161 -39.29 -33.89 28.94
C PRO A 161 -38.88 -32.48 28.49
N SER A 162 -38.24 -31.73 29.38
CA SER A 162 -37.61 -30.47 29.04
C SER A 162 -36.29 -30.73 28.28
N MET A 163 -35.76 -29.71 27.60
CA MET A 163 -34.45 -29.80 26.95
C MET A 163 -33.34 -30.17 27.94
N ALA A 164 -33.37 -29.63 29.16
CA ALA A 164 -32.42 -29.97 30.20
C ALA A 164 -32.49 -31.46 30.61
N ASP A 165 -33.68 -32.05 30.60
CA ASP A 165 -33.86 -33.48 30.89
C ASP A 165 -33.27 -34.37 29.76
N LEU A 166 -33.45 -33.97 28.51
CA LEU A 166 -32.89 -34.66 27.35
C LEU A 166 -31.36 -34.56 27.32
N GLU A 167 -30.82 -33.38 27.58
CA GLU A 167 -29.38 -33.14 27.69
C GLU A 167 -28.76 -33.94 28.84
N LYS A 168 -29.36 -33.89 30.00
CA LYS A 168 -28.95 -34.65 31.19
C LYS A 168 -29.02 -36.18 30.97
N ALA A 169 -29.95 -36.62 30.15
CA ALA A 169 -30.06 -38.01 29.75
C ALA A 169 -29.07 -38.42 28.65
N GLY A 170 -28.28 -37.47 28.10
CA GLY A 170 -27.32 -37.72 27.05
C GLY A 170 -27.97 -38.25 25.76
N VAL A 171 -29.11 -37.68 25.35
CA VAL A 171 -29.79 -38.05 24.12
C VAL A 171 -28.98 -37.58 22.91
N GLY A 172 -28.71 -38.47 21.96
CA GLY A 172 -27.98 -38.21 20.76
C GLY A 172 -28.72 -38.59 19.49
N LEU A 173 -28.10 -38.37 18.32
CA LEU A 173 -28.63 -38.72 16.99
C LEU A 173 -29.08 -40.17 16.91
N GLN A 174 -28.34 -41.08 17.52
CA GLN A 174 -28.62 -42.52 17.54
C GLN A 174 -29.98 -42.83 18.22
N ASP A 175 -30.33 -42.11 19.23
CA ASP A 175 -31.61 -42.29 19.96
C ASP A 175 -32.82 -41.93 19.10
N ILE A 176 -32.66 -40.98 18.17
CA ILE A 176 -33.68 -40.65 17.18
C ILE A 176 -33.59 -41.48 15.92
N GLY A 177 -32.69 -42.49 15.88
CA GLY A 177 -32.53 -43.41 14.76
C GLY A 177 -31.71 -42.83 13.60
N LEU A 178 -30.87 -41.85 13.88
CA LEU A 178 -29.96 -41.19 12.94
C LEU A 178 -28.50 -41.31 13.39
N SER A 179 -27.59 -41.10 12.48
CA SER A 179 -26.15 -41.01 12.71
C SER A 179 -25.61 -39.84 11.92
N GLU A 180 -24.35 -39.39 12.21
CA GLU A 180 -23.70 -38.37 11.41
C GLU A 180 -23.59 -38.77 9.93
N ALA A 181 -23.47 -40.05 9.63
CA ALA A 181 -23.42 -40.56 8.25
C ALA A 181 -24.77 -40.42 7.49
N ASP A 182 -25.86 -40.16 8.17
CA ASP A 182 -27.17 -39.91 7.53
C ASP A 182 -27.30 -38.44 7.04
N PHE A 183 -26.30 -37.59 7.32
CA PHE A 183 -26.25 -36.20 6.86
C PHE A 183 -25.11 -36.04 5.85
N GLY A 184 -25.28 -35.13 4.91
CA GLY A 184 -24.26 -34.79 3.92
C GLY A 184 -24.65 -33.57 3.11
N MET A 185 -23.70 -33.04 2.35
CA MET A 185 -24.00 -31.97 1.41
C MET A 185 -24.98 -32.49 0.36
N GLY A 186 -26.07 -31.79 0.22
CA GLY A 186 -26.99 -32.01 -0.90
C GLY A 186 -26.35 -31.63 -2.24
N VAL A 187 -27.02 -31.88 -3.30
CA VAL A 187 -26.59 -31.53 -4.67
C VAL A 187 -27.62 -30.58 -5.27
N CYS A 188 -27.18 -29.35 -5.60
CA CYS A 188 -27.96 -28.48 -6.47
C CYS A 188 -27.27 -28.47 -7.85
N SER A 189 -27.96 -28.97 -8.87
CA SER A 189 -27.40 -29.12 -10.20
C SER A 189 -28.36 -28.64 -11.28
N MET A 190 -27.84 -27.88 -12.23
CA MET A 190 -28.50 -27.38 -13.43
C MET A 190 -27.59 -27.60 -14.64
N LYS A 191 -26.84 -28.71 -14.65
CA LYS A 191 -25.92 -29.05 -15.75
C LYS A 191 -26.64 -29.14 -17.09
N GLY A 192 -26.07 -28.52 -18.11
CA GLY A 192 -26.65 -28.56 -19.47
C GLY A 192 -28.01 -27.88 -19.57
N ALA A 193 -28.49 -27.18 -18.55
CA ALA A 193 -29.77 -26.45 -18.62
C ALA A 193 -29.73 -25.33 -19.64
N ASP A 194 -30.87 -25.04 -20.26
CA ASP A 194 -31.01 -23.97 -21.26
C ASP A 194 -31.64 -22.73 -20.67
N PHE A 195 -30.81 -21.69 -20.43
CA PHE A 195 -31.20 -20.37 -19.92
C PHE A 195 -31.27 -19.31 -21.05
N THR A 196 -31.48 -19.71 -22.30
CA THR A 196 -31.53 -18.77 -23.42
C THR A 196 -32.57 -17.69 -23.18
N ASN A 197 -32.16 -16.40 -23.21
CA ASN A 197 -32.98 -15.23 -22.96
C ASN A 197 -33.69 -15.22 -21.58
N ALA A 198 -33.28 -16.05 -20.63
CA ALA A 198 -33.84 -16.05 -19.29
C ALA A 198 -33.52 -14.75 -18.53
N ALA A 199 -34.49 -14.22 -17.79
CA ALA A 199 -34.27 -13.13 -16.87
C ALA A 199 -33.81 -13.70 -15.52
N MET A 200 -32.56 -13.44 -15.11
CA MET A 200 -31.91 -13.99 -13.93
C MET A 200 -31.29 -12.89 -13.07
N THR A 201 -31.80 -11.67 -13.16
CA THR A 201 -31.27 -10.55 -12.39
C THR A 201 -31.47 -10.75 -10.89
N LYS A 202 -30.44 -10.36 -10.10
CA LYS A 202 -30.46 -10.46 -8.62
C LYS A 202 -30.61 -11.90 -8.09
N SER A 203 -30.42 -12.91 -8.92
CA SER A 203 -30.47 -14.31 -8.50
C SER A 203 -29.22 -14.70 -7.71
N LYS A 204 -29.37 -15.69 -6.81
CA LYS A 204 -28.27 -16.24 -6.01
C LYS A 204 -28.09 -17.72 -6.30
N PHE A 205 -26.88 -18.10 -6.66
CA PHE A 205 -26.46 -19.48 -6.89
C PHE A 205 -25.29 -19.78 -5.96
N GLU A 206 -25.45 -20.75 -5.08
CA GLU A 206 -24.44 -21.14 -4.10
C GLU A 206 -24.19 -22.65 -4.19
N THR A 207 -22.96 -23.01 -4.51
CA THR A 207 -22.53 -24.41 -4.69
C THR A 207 -23.40 -25.15 -5.71
N VAL A 208 -23.71 -24.49 -6.85
CA VAL A 208 -24.53 -25.03 -7.92
C VAL A 208 -23.67 -25.45 -9.10
N ALA A 209 -23.88 -26.64 -9.64
CA ALA A 209 -23.25 -27.09 -10.88
C ALA A 209 -24.07 -26.59 -12.10
N LEU A 210 -23.49 -25.66 -12.86
CA LEU A 210 -24.08 -25.06 -14.07
C LEU A 210 -23.29 -25.45 -15.34
N ASP A 211 -22.40 -26.44 -15.23
CA ASP A 211 -21.51 -26.87 -16.32
C ASP A 211 -22.28 -27.22 -17.58
N GLY A 212 -21.80 -26.79 -18.75
CA GLY A 212 -22.39 -27.05 -20.04
C GLY A 212 -23.73 -26.34 -20.32
N GLY A 213 -24.23 -25.51 -19.40
CA GLY A 213 -25.45 -24.74 -19.57
C GLY A 213 -25.38 -23.73 -20.72
N ASN A 214 -26.53 -23.32 -21.27
CA ASN A 214 -26.62 -22.34 -22.34
C ASN A 214 -27.19 -21.02 -21.79
N PHE A 215 -26.37 -19.96 -21.77
CA PHE A 215 -26.72 -18.62 -21.28
C PHE A 215 -26.88 -17.58 -22.39
N SER A 216 -27.14 -17.99 -23.63
CA SER A 216 -27.28 -17.07 -24.76
C SER A 216 -28.36 -16.03 -24.48
N GLY A 217 -28.00 -14.73 -24.45
CA GLY A 217 -28.94 -13.64 -24.20
C GLY A 217 -29.47 -13.54 -22.75
N ALA A 218 -29.02 -14.38 -21.84
CA ALA A 218 -29.46 -14.35 -20.44
C ALA A 218 -29.11 -13.02 -19.75
N GLN A 219 -30.00 -12.54 -18.87
CA GLN A 219 -29.84 -11.32 -18.10
C GLN A 219 -29.43 -11.69 -16.67
N LEU A 220 -28.13 -11.63 -16.37
CA LEU A 220 -27.51 -12.03 -15.11
C LEU A 220 -27.07 -10.81 -14.27
N GLY A 221 -27.55 -9.62 -14.58
CA GLY A 221 -27.14 -8.39 -13.91
C GLY A 221 -27.36 -8.47 -12.39
N GLU A 222 -26.40 -8.01 -11.59
CA GLU A 222 -26.46 -7.99 -10.13
C GLU A 222 -26.67 -9.38 -9.46
N SER A 223 -26.49 -10.46 -10.21
CA SER A 223 -26.60 -11.83 -9.66
C SER A 223 -25.35 -12.23 -8.89
N THR A 224 -25.51 -13.17 -7.97
CA THR A 224 -24.41 -13.75 -7.18
C THR A 224 -24.23 -15.21 -7.53
N PHE A 225 -22.99 -15.61 -7.84
CA PHE A 225 -22.57 -16.98 -8.03
C PHE A 225 -21.42 -17.26 -7.06
N GLN A 226 -21.61 -18.20 -6.16
CA GLN A 226 -20.61 -18.57 -5.16
C GLN A 226 -20.30 -20.06 -5.26
N SER A 227 -19.04 -20.41 -5.38
CA SER A 227 -18.53 -21.79 -5.48
C SER A 227 -19.25 -22.63 -6.56
N CYS A 228 -19.61 -21.96 -7.69
CA CYS A 228 -20.37 -22.59 -8.78
C CYS A 228 -19.45 -23.15 -9.86
N GLY A 229 -19.84 -24.32 -10.41
CA GLY A 229 -19.26 -24.87 -11.64
C GLY A 229 -19.90 -24.21 -12.86
N MET A 230 -19.10 -23.55 -13.71
CA MET A 230 -19.54 -22.95 -14.98
C MET A 230 -18.60 -23.33 -16.12
N LYS A 231 -18.11 -24.58 -16.11
CA LYS A 231 -17.22 -25.10 -17.16
C LYS A 231 -17.99 -25.36 -18.46
N ALA A 232 -17.37 -25.06 -19.59
CA ALA A 232 -17.90 -25.29 -20.92
C ALA A 232 -19.33 -24.72 -21.12
N VAL A 233 -19.72 -23.64 -20.42
CA VAL A 233 -21.02 -23.01 -20.63
C VAL A 233 -21.06 -22.34 -22.01
N LYS A 234 -22.19 -22.42 -22.67
CA LYS A 234 -22.44 -21.86 -24.01
C LYS A 234 -23.11 -20.50 -23.90
N GLY A 235 -22.83 -19.62 -24.86
CA GLY A 235 -23.54 -18.36 -25.02
C GLY A 235 -23.28 -17.31 -23.93
N LEU A 236 -22.48 -17.57 -22.90
CA LEU A 236 -22.18 -16.59 -21.84
C LEU A 236 -21.54 -15.30 -22.41
N ALA A 237 -20.78 -15.41 -23.50
CA ALA A 237 -20.23 -14.25 -24.22
C ALA A 237 -21.30 -13.23 -24.69
N HIS A 238 -22.54 -13.65 -24.82
CA HIS A 238 -23.68 -12.82 -25.23
C HIS A 238 -24.67 -12.55 -24.09
N ALA A 239 -24.34 -12.97 -22.88
CA ALA A 239 -25.13 -12.68 -21.69
C ALA A 239 -24.76 -11.30 -21.09
N ASN A 240 -25.71 -10.66 -20.44
CA ASN A 240 -25.47 -9.46 -19.66
C ASN A 240 -25.19 -9.86 -18.21
N ILE A 241 -23.95 -9.67 -17.74
CA ILE A 241 -23.55 -9.97 -16.36
C ILE A 241 -23.10 -8.74 -15.56
N ALA A 242 -23.43 -7.55 -16.04
CA ALA A 242 -22.99 -6.30 -15.41
C ALA A 242 -23.40 -6.25 -13.93
N GLY A 243 -22.46 -5.88 -13.08
CA GLY A 243 -22.67 -5.82 -11.62
C GLY A 243 -22.79 -7.17 -10.91
N ALA A 244 -22.59 -8.29 -11.61
CA ALA A 244 -22.63 -9.62 -10.97
C ALA A 244 -21.46 -9.82 -9.98
N THR A 245 -21.73 -10.59 -8.92
CA THR A 245 -20.73 -11.06 -7.97
C THR A 245 -20.41 -12.53 -8.22
N LEU A 246 -19.14 -12.81 -8.47
CA LEU A 246 -18.63 -14.11 -8.86
C LEU A 246 -17.53 -14.52 -7.87
N THR A 247 -17.81 -15.47 -6.99
CA THR A 247 -16.89 -15.94 -5.97
C THR A 247 -16.57 -17.42 -6.19
N GLU A 248 -15.30 -17.76 -6.31
CA GLU A 248 -14.84 -19.15 -6.49
C GLU A 248 -15.49 -19.88 -7.69
N VAL A 249 -15.83 -19.13 -8.75
CA VAL A 249 -16.44 -19.71 -9.95
C VAL A 249 -15.38 -20.27 -10.89
N ASP A 250 -15.62 -21.46 -11.39
CA ASP A 250 -14.76 -22.13 -12.38
C ASP A 250 -15.31 -21.92 -13.80
N PHE A 251 -14.63 -21.08 -14.60
CA PHE A 251 -15.00 -20.74 -15.98
C PHE A 251 -14.18 -21.51 -17.03
N ALA A 252 -13.59 -22.66 -16.70
CA ALA A 252 -12.81 -23.41 -17.66
C ALA A 252 -13.63 -23.66 -18.94
N ASP A 253 -13.01 -23.44 -20.11
CA ASP A 253 -13.60 -23.59 -21.44
C ASP A 253 -14.86 -22.75 -21.73
N SER A 254 -15.14 -21.72 -20.91
CA SER A 254 -16.28 -20.83 -21.09
C SER A 254 -15.84 -19.46 -21.63
N ALA A 255 -16.46 -18.98 -22.69
CA ALA A 255 -16.21 -17.64 -23.22
C ALA A 255 -16.95 -16.58 -22.38
N LEU A 256 -16.22 -15.57 -21.87
CA LEU A 256 -16.80 -14.48 -21.08
C LEU A 256 -17.32 -13.34 -22.00
N PRO A 257 -18.33 -12.56 -21.56
CA PRO A 257 -18.73 -11.34 -22.23
C PRO A 257 -17.57 -10.35 -22.31
N LYS A 258 -17.56 -9.53 -23.35
CA LYS A 258 -16.54 -8.46 -23.50
C LYS A 258 -16.70 -7.33 -22.48
N THR A 259 -17.85 -7.21 -21.81
CA THR A 259 -18.06 -6.30 -20.71
C THR A 259 -18.31 -7.05 -19.40
N LEU A 260 -17.48 -6.75 -18.40
CA LEU A 260 -17.61 -7.20 -17.01
C LEU A 260 -17.78 -5.99 -16.09
N ALA A 261 -18.26 -4.87 -16.64
CA ALA A 261 -18.35 -3.60 -15.93
C ALA A 261 -19.13 -3.73 -14.60
N GLY A 262 -18.52 -3.23 -13.52
CA GLY A 262 -19.09 -3.28 -12.18
C GLY A 262 -19.15 -4.66 -11.53
N CYS A 263 -18.66 -5.73 -12.19
CA CYS A 263 -18.60 -7.05 -11.59
C CYS A 263 -17.61 -7.12 -10.44
N THR A 264 -17.88 -8.02 -9.49
CA THR A 264 -16.91 -8.45 -8.48
C THR A 264 -16.49 -9.89 -8.76
N LEU A 265 -15.19 -10.11 -8.97
CA LEU A 265 -14.59 -11.43 -9.18
C LEU A 265 -13.68 -11.75 -8.01
N GLN A 266 -13.98 -12.82 -7.28
CA GLN A 266 -13.17 -13.25 -6.15
C GLN A 266 -12.76 -14.71 -6.31
N ALA A 267 -11.47 -14.99 -6.28
CA ALA A 267 -10.89 -16.33 -6.34
C ALA A 267 -11.42 -17.19 -7.52
N CYS A 268 -11.90 -16.55 -8.59
CA CYS A 268 -12.37 -17.27 -9.79
C CYS A 268 -11.22 -17.84 -10.61
N LYS A 269 -11.46 -18.96 -11.30
CA LYS A 269 -10.47 -19.59 -12.18
C LYS A 269 -10.53 -18.97 -13.58
N LEU A 270 -9.60 -18.04 -13.85
CA LEU A 270 -9.48 -17.28 -15.10
C LEU A 270 -8.03 -17.28 -15.66
N GLN A 271 -7.22 -18.29 -15.31
CA GLN A 271 -5.80 -18.31 -15.67
C GLN A 271 -5.57 -18.21 -17.18
N GLN A 272 -4.51 -17.49 -17.57
CA GLN A 272 -4.03 -17.31 -18.96
C GLN A 272 -5.07 -16.74 -19.93
N ARG A 273 -6.09 -16.04 -19.46
CA ARG A 273 -7.06 -15.36 -20.34
C ARG A 273 -6.55 -14.04 -20.85
N SER A 274 -6.92 -13.73 -22.09
CA SER A 274 -6.77 -12.39 -22.65
C SER A 274 -8.03 -11.57 -22.36
N PHE A 275 -7.82 -10.38 -21.78
CA PHE A 275 -8.83 -9.33 -21.57
C PHE A 275 -8.64 -8.17 -22.54
N THR A 276 -7.96 -8.41 -23.67
CA THR A 276 -7.66 -7.39 -24.68
C THR A 276 -8.94 -6.71 -25.18
N GLY A 277 -9.01 -5.38 -24.97
CA GLY A 277 -10.15 -4.55 -25.37
C GLY A 277 -11.45 -4.86 -24.62
N TYR A 278 -11.40 -5.51 -23.46
CA TYR A 278 -12.58 -5.68 -22.59
C TYR A 278 -12.97 -4.36 -21.92
N ASP A 279 -14.25 -4.21 -21.68
CA ASP A 279 -14.77 -3.21 -20.75
C ASP A 279 -14.86 -3.79 -19.34
N LEU A 280 -13.95 -3.31 -18.49
CA LEU A 280 -13.75 -3.74 -17.10
C LEU A 280 -13.92 -2.57 -16.11
N GLN A 281 -14.65 -1.51 -16.53
CA GLN A 281 -14.89 -0.35 -15.67
C GLN A 281 -15.48 -0.77 -14.33
N LYS A 282 -14.95 -0.24 -13.24
CA LYS A 282 -15.42 -0.52 -11.86
C LYS A 282 -15.40 -1.99 -11.46
N THR A 283 -14.79 -2.86 -12.26
CA THR A 283 -14.67 -4.29 -11.94
C THR A 283 -13.72 -4.48 -10.76
N GLN A 284 -14.10 -5.32 -9.80
CA GLN A 284 -13.30 -5.64 -8.61
C GLN A 284 -12.72 -7.05 -8.75
N PHE A 285 -11.41 -7.17 -8.69
CA PHE A 285 -10.67 -8.42 -8.72
C PHE A 285 -10.06 -8.69 -7.34
N HIS A 286 -10.60 -9.66 -6.61
CA HIS A 286 -10.11 -10.03 -5.28
C HIS A 286 -9.47 -11.40 -5.29
N SER A 287 -8.27 -11.54 -4.74
CA SER A 287 -7.56 -12.81 -4.57
C SER A 287 -7.49 -13.65 -5.86
N MET A 288 -7.34 -12.98 -7.00
CA MET A 288 -7.32 -13.61 -8.32
C MET A 288 -5.91 -14.09 -8.70
N VAL A 289 -5.82 -15.13 -9.53
CA VAL A 289 -4.58 -15.57 -10.18
C VAL A 289 -4.65 -15.20 -11.66
N LEU A 290 -4.03 -14.06 -12.01
CA LEU A 290 -4.03 -13.45 -13.34
C LEU A 290 -2.60 -13.24 -13.87
N ALA A 291 -1.66 -14.08 -13.41
CA ALA A 291 -0.27 -14.00 -13.89
C ALA A 291 -0.21 -14.20 -15.42
N GLY A 292 0.49 -13.29 -16.10
CA GLY A 292 0.60 -13.28 -17.56
C GLY A 292 -0.68 -12.88 -18.31
N ALA A 293 -1.74 -12.45 -17.62
CA ALA A 293 -2.96 -12.01 -18.29
C ALA A 293 -2.70 -10.76 -19.15
N ASP A 294 -3.35 -10.72 -20.32
CA ASP A 294 -3.24 -9.61 -21.26
C ASP A 294 -4.47 -8.68 -21.15
N PHE A 295 -4.24 -7.49 -20.61
CA PHE A 295 -5.22 -6.39 -20.49
C PHE A 295 -4.97 -5.27 -21.52
N SER A 296 -4.23 -5.55 -22.60
CA SER A 296 -3.88 -4.52 -23.59
C SER A 296 -5.13 -3.83 -24.16
N GLY A 297 -5.17 -2.50 -24.10
CA GLY A 297 -6.30 -1.71 -24.58
C GLY A 297 -7.62 -1.95 -23.84
N ALA A 298 -7.61 -2.64 -22.69
CA ALA A 298 -8.83 -2.79 -21.89
C ALA A 298 -9.18 -1.49 -21.17
N ASN A 299 -10.47 -1.25 -20.99
CA ASN A 299 -10.97 -0.16 -20.17
C ASN A 299 -11.08 -0.63 -18.72
N LEU A 300 -10.14 -0.19 -17.88
CA LEU A 300 -10.03 -0.50 -16.44
C LEU A 300 -10.34 0.71 -15.56
N GLU A 301 -11.08 1.71 -16.08
CA GLU A 301 -11.40 2.92 -15.30
C GLU A 301 -12.08 2.55 -13.97
N SER A 302 -11.53 3.08 -12.87
CA SER A 302 -12.04 2.84 -11.51
C SER A 302 -12.10 1.35 -11.09
N SER A 303 -11.36 0.47 -11.75
CA SER A 303 -11.26 -0.94 -11.36
C SER A 303 -10.38 -1.13 -10.13
N GLY A 304 -10.62 -2.20 -9.38
CA GLY A 304 -9.83 -2.57 -8.20
C GLY A 304 -9.19 -3.95 -8.33
N PHE A 305 -7.92 -4.05 -7.92
CA PHE A 305 -7.17 -5.31 -7.83
C PHE A 305 -6.65 -5.45 -6.41
N SER A 306 -7.23 -6.35 -5.63
CA SER A 306 -6.82 -6.58 -4.26
C SER A 306 -6.32 -8.00 -4.06
N LYS A 307 -5.13 -8.15 -3.47
CA LYS A 307 -4.48 -9.45 -3.20
C LYS A 307 -4.36 -10.35 -4.43
N THR A 308 -4.25 -9.72 -5.60
CA THR A 308 -4.27 -10.39 -6.91
C THR A 308 -2.86 -10.64 -7.43
N ASN A 309 -2.63 -11.83 -7.97
CA ASN A 309 -1.38 -12.15 -8.66
C ASN A 309 -1.45 -11.75 -10.13
N LEU A 310 -0.78 -10.65 -10.48
CA LEU A 310 -0.67 -10.05 -11.82
C LEU A 310 0.77 -10.12 -12.35
N ALA A 311 1.60 -11.05 -11.84
CA ALA A 311 2.97 -11.17 -12.28
C ALA A 311 3.06 -11.32 -13.81
N ALA A 312 3.92 -10.52 -14.45
CA ALA A 312 4.09 -10.45 -15.91
C ALA A 312 2.80 -10.11 -16.70
N ALA A 313 1.75 -9.56 -16.07
CA ALA A 313 0.56 -9.09 -16.77
C ALA A 313 0.87 -7.91 -17.71
N ILE A 314 0.13 -7.81 -18.80
CA ILE A 314 0.32 -6.77 -19.84
C ILE A 314 -0.84 -5.78 -19.79
N PHE A 315 -0.53 -4.51 -19.48
CA PHE A 315 -1.50 -3.41 -19.44
C PHE A 315 -1.27 -2.39 -20.58
N SER A 316 -0.44 -2.71 -21.57
CA SER A 316 -0.05 -1.76 -22.61
C SER A 316 -1.25 -1.08 -23.26
N GLY A 317 -1.33 0.27 -23.18
CA GLY A 317 -2.42 1.07 -23.72
C GLY A 317 -3.78 0.86 -23.02
N ALA A 318 -3.83 0.22 -21.86
CA ALA A 318 -5.05 0.13 -21.06
C ALA A 318 -5.45 1.48 -20.44
N GLU A 319 -6.74 1.73 -20.30
CA GLU A 319 -7.29 2.89 -19.60
C GLU A 319 -7.37 2.60 -18.10
N LEU A 320 -6.43 3.15 -17.32
CA LEU A 320 -6.25 2.86 -15.89
C LEU A 320 -6.68 4.03 -14.99
N LYS A 321 -7.41 5.00 -15.52
CA LYS A 321 -7.84 6.18 -14.75
C LYS A 321 -8.62 5.77 -13.48
N GLY A 322 -8.11 6.18 -12.32
CA GLY A 322 -8.72 5.85 -11.03
C GLY A 322 -8.66 4.36 -10.65
N ALA A 323 -7.90 3.54 -11.38
CA ALA A 323 -7.69 2.15 -11.00
C ALA A 323 -6.84 2.04 -9.72
N ALA A 324 -7.10 1.02 -8.90
CA ALA A 324 -6.39 0.78 -7.65
C ALA A 324 -5.85 -0.66 -7.58
N PHE A 325 -4.57 -0.77 -7.26
CA PHE A 325 -3.89 -2.03 -6.97
C PHE A 325 -3.48 -2.05 -5.51
N GLN A 326 -3.95 -3.03 -4.76
CA GLN A 326 -3.68 -3.15 -3.33
C GLN A 326 -3.15 -4.54 -2.98
N GLU A 327 -2.05 -4.62 -2.24
CA GLU A 327 -1.45 -5.87 -1.78
C GLU A 327 -1.23 -6.90 -2.91
N SER A 328 -1.03 -6.42 -4.16
CA SER A 328 -0.99 -7.24 -5.37
C SER A 328 0.43 -7.45 -5.88
N ASN A 329 0.64 -8.61 -6.53
CA ASN A 329 1.91 -8.92 -7.17
C ASN A 329 1.88 -8.51 -8.65
N LEU A 330 2.62 -7.47 -8.99
CA LEU A 330 2.78 -6.91 -10.34
C LEU A 330 4.22 -7.07 -10.86
N SER A 331 4.99 -8.01 -10.28
CA SER A 331 6.38 -8.21 -10.69
C SER A 331 6.48 -8.50 -12.19
N GLY A 332 7.31 -7.75 -12.89
CA GLY A 332 7.48 -7.87 -14.34
C GLY A 332 6.30 -7.39 -15.20
N ALA A 333 5.25 -6.82 -14.61
CA ALA A 333 4.11 -6.28 -15.35
C ALA A 333 4.51 -5.14 -16.30
N ALA A 334 3.80 -5.00 -17.42
CA ALA A 334 4.10 -4.01 -18.45
C ALA A 334 2.98 -2.95 -18.53
N PHE A 335 3.35 -1.67 -18.28
CA PHE A 335 2.46 -0.52 -18.34
C PHE A 335 2.82 0.43 -19.50
N ALA A 336 3.38 -0.12 -20.58
CA ALA A 336 3.86 0.71 -21.69
C ALA A 336 2.74 1.61 -22.26
N GLY A 337 3.00 2.93 -22.32
CA GLY A 337 2.07 3.92 -22.86
C GLY A 337 0.83 4.19 -22.01
N CYS A 338 0.73 3.67 -20.79
CA CYS A 338 -0.42 3.93 -19.91
C CYS A 338 -0.38 5.32 -19.28
N ASP A 339 -1.55 5.91 -19.07
CA ASP A 339 -1.72 7.05 -18.17
C ASP A 339 -2.02 6.55 -16.75
N LEU A 340 -1.03 6.68 -15.86
CA LEU A 340 -1.07 6.23 -14.47
C LEU A 340 -1.21 7.40 -13.47
N THR A 341 -1.50 8.62 -13.95
CA THR A 341 -1.51 9.84 -13.13
C THR A 341 -2.53 9.83 -11.99
N THR A 342 -3.57 9.01 -12.10
CA THR A 342 -4.62 8.83 -11.08
C THR A 342 -4.72 7.39 -10.59
N THR A 343 -3.77 6.55 -10.99
CA THR A 343 -3.70 5.15 -10.57
C THR A 343 -3.01 5.04 -9.21
N ALA A 344 -3.53 4.20 -8.33
CA ALA A 344 -2.93 3.95 -7.02
C ALA A 344 -2.34 2.54 -6.95
N PHE A 345 -1.10 2.46 -6.47
CA PHE A 345 -0.43 1.21 -6.11
C PHE A 345 -0.08 1.27 -4.63
N ASP A 346 -0.75 0.48 -3.82
CA ASP A 346 -0.54 0.42 -2.38
C ASP A 346 -0.03 -0.96 -1.96
N ASN A 347 1.11 -1.01 -1.30
CA ASN A 347 1.72 -2.24 -0.79
C ASN A 347 1.85 -3.34 -1.86
N CYS A 348 2.18 -2.95 -3.10
CA CYS A 348 2.33 -3.85 -4.24
C CYS A 348 3.79 -4.29 -4.45
N ARG A 349 3.97 -5.45 -5.10
CA ARG A 349 5.28 -5.87 -5.62
C ARG A 349 5.37 -5.50 -7.09
N LEU A 350 6.26 -4.56 -7.42
CA LEU A 350 6.48 -4.04 -8.78
C LEU A 350 7.89 -4.34 -9.31
N GLY A 351 8.67 -5.16 -8.62
CA GLY A 351 10.04 -5.50 -9.03
C GLY A 351 10.09 -5.96 -10.49
N GLY A 352 10.94 -5.30 -11.31
CA GLY A 352 11.05 -5.58 -12.74
C GLY A 352 9.86 -5.12 -13.61
N ALA A 353 8.88 -4.39 -13.05
CA ALA A 353 7.81 -3.78 -13.82
C ALA A 353 8.35 -2.74 -14.83
N ARG A 354 7.70 -2.61 -15.97
CA ARG A 354 8.14 -1.77 -17.08
C ARG A 354 7.17 -0.62 -17.33
N PHE A 355 7.67 0.62 -17.22
CA PHE A 355 6.89 1.85 -17.34
C PHE A 355 7.23 2.65 -18.61
N SER A 356 7.84 2.03 -19.63
CA SER A 356 8.29 2.72 -20.85
C SER A 356 7.17 3.52 -21.51
N GLY A 357 7.34 4.84 -21.62
CA GLY A 357 6.35 5.74 -22.19
C GLY A 357 5.07 5.92 -21.36
N ALA A 358 5.01 5.37 -20.14
CA ALA A 358 3.91 5.62 -19.23
C ALA A 358 4.01 7.03 -18.61
N ARG A 359 2.87 7.61 -18.25
CA ARG A 359 2.77 8.85 -17.48
C ARG A 359 2.45 8.50 -16.04
N LEU A 360 3.36 8.85 -15.11
CA LEU A 360 3.22 8.49 -13.68
C LEU A 360 3.18 9.73 -12.76
N ASN A 361 3.36 10.94 -13.30
CA ASN A 361 3.34 12.16 -12.51
C ASN A 361 2.08 12.26 -11.64
N SER A 362 2.27 12.64 -10.37
CA SER A 362 1.25 12.60 -9.30
C SER A 362 0.70 11.20 -8.97
N GLY A 363 1.30 10.14 -9.50
CA GLY A 363 0.93 8.75 -9.21
C GLY A 363 1.24 8.37 -7.75
N ARG A 364 0.42 7.49 -7.18
CA ARG A 364 0.63 6.96 -5.84
C ARG A 364 1.21 5.55 -5.92
N VAL A 365 2.44 5.38 -5.41
CA VAL A 365 3.18 4.12 -5.44
C VAL A 365 3.77 3.83 -4.05
N SER A 366 3.00 4.11 -3.01
CA SER A 366 3.46 4.06 -1.63
C SER A 366 3.58 2.64 -1.08
N ALA A 367 4.57 2.43 -0.22
CA ALA A 367 4.91 1.15 0.42
C ALA A 367 5.12 -0.02 -0.57
N CYS A 368 5.44 0.26 -1.83
CA CYS A 368 5.64 -0.74 -2.87
C CYS A 368 7.09 -1.26 -2.94
N GLY A 369 7.23 -2.52 -3.36
CA GLY A 369 8.52 -3.10 -3.76
C GLY A 369 8.84 -2.74 -5.21
N LEU A 370 9.83 -1.88 -5.40
CA LEU A 370 10.24 -1.30 -6.68
C LEU A 370 11.74 -1.51 -6.94
N GLU A 371 12.31 -2.55 -6.33
CA GLU A 371 13.74 -2.83 -6.44
C GLU A 371 14.14 -2.99 -7.90
N GLN A 372 15.21 -2.30 -8.28
CA GLN A 372 15.80 -2.32 -9.63
C GLN A 372 14.86 -1.88 -10.77
N VAL A 373 13.74 -1.23 -10.48
CA VAL A 373 12.85 -0.70 -11.52
C VAL A 373 13.53 0.46 -12.25
N ASP A 374 13.34 0.51 -13.55
CA ASP A 374 13.88 1.56 -14.42
C ASP A 374 12.83 2.65 -14.71
N PHE A 375 13.09 3.85 -14.16
CA PHE A 375 12.32 5.07 -14.39
C PHE A 375 13.11 6.11 -15.19
N ALA A 376 14.28 5.77 -15.73
CA ALA A 376 15.20 6.74 -16.33
C ALA A 376 14.50 7.72 -17.29
N GLY A 377 14.75 9.02 -17.09
CA GLY A 377 14.23 10.11 -17.92
C GLY A 377 12.74 10.39 -17.78
N MET A 378 12.02 9.73 -16.85
CA MET A 378 10.59 9.96 -16.66
C MET A 378 10.31 11.26 -15.89
N ASP A 379 9.14 11.83 -16.17
CA ASP A 379 8.53 12.86 -15.31
C ASP A 379 7.77 12.17 -14.18
N LEU A 380 8.30 12.31 -12.96
CA LEU A 380 7.76 11.76 -11.72
C LEU A 380 7.34 12.88 -10.76
N THR A 381 7.00 14.05 -11.31
CA THR A 381 6.55 15.21 -10.53
C THR A 381 5.38 14.83 -9.63
N GLY A 382 5.50 15.12 -8.33
CA GLY A 382 4.47 14.87 -7.33
C GLY A 382 4.16 13.41 -7.04
N CYS A 383 5.00 12.45 -7.50
CA CYS A 383 4.81 11.04 -7.18
C CYS A 383 5.02 10.75 -5.69
N ASP A 384 4.17 9.91 -5.13
CA ASP A 384 4.28 9.39 -3.77
C ASP A 384 4.97 8.01 -3.79
N PHE A 385 6.23 7.96 -3.37
CA PHE A 385 7.04 6.75 -3.15
C PHE A 385 7.29 6.49 -1.66
N ALA A 386 6.53 7.12 -0.78
CA ALA A 386 6.76 7.02 0.66
C ALA A 386 6.76 5.56 1.15
N ALA A 387 7.70 5.24 2.06
CA ALA A 387 7.93 3.90 2.60
C ALA A 387 8.20 2.81 1.54
N GLY A 388 8.47 3.15 0.28
CA GLY A 388 8.78 2.23 -0.81
C GLY A 388 10.14 1.55 -0.65
N GLN A 389 10.29 0.35 -1.22
CA GLN A 389 11.56 -0.37 -1.35
C GLN A 389 12.09 -0.12 -2.78
N LEU A 390 13.04 0.81 -2.90
CA LEU A 390 13.56 1.32 -4.18
C LEU A 390 15.06 1.01 -4.34
N ASP A 391 15.55 -0.02 -3.66
CA ASP A 391 16.96 -0.37 -3.67
C ASP A 391 17.44 -0.69 -5.10
N GLY A 392 18.46 0.03 -5.55
CA GLY A 392 19.01 -0.10 -6.91
C GLY A 392 18.08 0.39 -8.04
N ALA A 393 16.96 1.04 -7.75
CA ALA A 393 16.10 1.63 -8.79
C ALA A 393 16.81 2.75 -9.56
N ASN A 394 16.47 2.90 -10.83
CA ASN A 394 17.09 3.87 -11.73
C ASN A 394 16.17 5.07 -11.97
N PHE A 395 16.52 6.21 -11.37
CA PHE A 395 15.90 7.53 -11.55
C PHE A 395 16.80 8.51 -12.33
N SER A 396 17.77 8.00 -13.07
CA SER A 396 18.73 8.86 -13.78
C SER A 396 18.02 9.79 -14.76
N GLY A 397 18.28 11.10 -14.66
CA GLY A 397 17.69 12.11 -15.53
C GLY A 397 16.20 12.37 -15.31
N CYS A 398 15.59 11.84 -14.23
CA CYS A 398 14.18 12.10 -13.92
C CYS A 398 13.92 13.52 -13.46
N THR A 399 12.68 13.99 -13.69
CA THR A 399 12.10 15.13 -12.99
C THR A 399 11.35 14.59 -11.76
N LEU A 400 11.83 14.97 -10.55
CA LEU A 400 11.33 14.51 -9.25
C LEU A 400 10.74 15.65 -8.41
N THR A 401 10.30 16.72 -9.06
CA THR A 401 9.75 17.90 -8.39
C THR A 401 8.55 17.51 -7.52
N GLY A 402 8.61 17.82 -6.22
CA GLY A 402 7.55 17.50 -5.26
C GLY A 402 7.34 16.01 -4.99
N ALA A 403 8.26 15.13 -5.43
CA ALA A 403 8.15 13.70 -5.14
C ALA A 403 8.41 13.41 -3.65
N ASP A 404 7.70 12.45 -3.08
CA ASP A 404 7.84 12.04 -1.68
C ASP A 404 8.52 10.66 -1.58
N PHE A 405 9.75 10.64 -1.07
CA PHE A 405 10.52 9.44 -0.72
C PHE A 405 10.65 9.27 0.81
N SER A 406 9.80 9.90 1.59
CA SER A 406 9.89 9.82 3.06
C SER A 406 9.83 8.37 3.52
N LYS A 407 10.80 7.98 4.39
CA LYS A 407 10.95 6.61 4.92
C LYS A 407 11.22 5.53 3.86
N ALA A 408 11.46 5.88 2.60
CA ALA A 408 11.79 4.93 1.55
C ALA A 408 13.21 4.36 1.71
N SER A 409 13.43 3.12 1.24
CA SER A 409 14.76 2.55 1.04
C SER A 409 15.20 2.81 -0.39
N LEU A 410 16.30 3.56 -0.55
CA LEU A 410 16.89 3.96 -1.84
C LEU A 410 18.37 3.50 -1.93
N LYS A 411 18.72 2.40 -1.24
CA LYS A 411 20.11 1.93 -1.20
C LYS A 411 20.64 1.61 -2.59
N GLY A 412 21.76 2.24 -2.94
CA GLY A 412 22.35 2.04 -4.24
C GLY A 412 21.50 2.52 -5.42
N ALA A 413 20.45 3.30 -5.20
CA ALA A 413 19.61 3.86 -6.26
C ALA A 413 20.43 4.83 -7.14
N HIS A 414 20.14 4.85 -8.44
CA HIS A 414 20.74 5.74 -9.42
C HIS A 414 19.84 6.95 -9.64
N ILE A 415 20.23 8.12 -9.08
CA ILE A 415 19.45 9.37 -9.17
C ILE A 415 20.28 10.47 -9.87
N SER A 416 21.30 10.06 -10.62
CA SER A 416 22.21 11.01 -11.26
C SER A 416 21.51 11.86 -12.33
N ARG A 417 21.94 13.12 -12.48
CA ARG A 417 21.39 14.08 -13.46
C ARG A 417 19.89 14.35 -13.29
N ALA A 418 19.33 14.06 -12.13
CA ALA A 418 17.91 14.30 -11.83
C ALA A 418 17.67 15.75 -11.36
N THR A 419 16.46 16.22 -11.56
CA THR A 419 15.96 17.50 -11.04
C THR A 419 15.06 17.23 -9.83
N LEU A 420 15.48 17.71 -8.65
CA LEU A 420 14.84 17.46 -7.37
C LEU A 420 14.48 18.82 -6.74
N HIS A 421 13.31 19.33 -7.04
CA HIS A 421 12.77 20.53 -6.40
C HIS A 421 11.67 20.12 -5.41
N ASP A 422 11.67 20.69 -4.21
CA ASP A 422 10.66 20.40 -3.16
C ASP A 422 10.51 18.89 -2.85
N THR A 423 11.58 18.11 -3.12
CA THR A 423 11.58 16.63 -2.94
C THR A 423 11.80 16.27 -1.49
N LEU A 424 11.02 15.30 -0.97
CA LEU A 424 11.06 14.86 0.42
C LEU A 424 11.84 13.55 0.56
N PHE A 425 12.90 13.55 1.39
CA PHE A 425 13.70 12.38 1.77
C PHE A 425 13.74 12.16 3.29
N SER A 426 12.79 12.74 4.03
CA SER A 426 12.79 12.62 5.49
C SER A 426 12.83 11.15 5.92
N GLN A 427 13.84 10.79 6.74
CA GLN A 427 14.07 9.43 7.22
C GLN A 427 14.31 8.38 6.12
N ALA A 428 14.56 8.76 4.87
CA ALA A 428 14.92 7.85 3.79
C ALA A 428 16.32 7.24 3.99
N ASP A 429 16.54 6.05 3.43
CA ASP A 429 17.86 5.42 3.39
C ASP A 429 18.47 5.54 1.98
N LEU A 430 19.35 6.54 1.80
CA LEU A 430 20.10 6.83 0.56
C LEU A 430 21.50 6.20 0.58
N SER A 431 21.75 5.21 1.41
CA SER A 431 23.08 4.61 1.55
C SER A 431 23.59 4.04 0.23
N GLY A 432 24.73 4.54 -0.25
CA GLY A 432 25.34 4.14 -1.53
C GLY A 432 24.61 4.65 -2.78
N ALA A 433 23.59 5.48 -2.65
CA ALA A 433 22.91 6.07 -3.81
C ALA A 433 23.83 7.04 -4.59
N ASP A 434 23.57 7.20 -5.86
CA ASP A 434 24.26 8.13 -6.75
C ASP A 434 23.33 9.30 -7.13
N LEU A 435 23.59 10.49 -6.55
CA LEU A 435 22.92 11.75 -6.88
C LEU A 435 23.86 12.69 -7.68
N SER A 436 24.95 12.17 -8.21
CA SER A 436 25.93 13.00 -8.90
C SER A 436 25.33 13.77 -10.08
N HIS A 437 25.84 14.98 -10.33
CA HIS A 437 25.38 15.85 -11.41
C HIS A 437 23.90 16.28 -11.34
N SER A 438 23.22 16.07 -10.22
CA SER A 438 21.82 16.45 -10.03
C SER A 438 21.66 17.88 -9.53
N THR A 439 20.45 18.40 -9.59
CA THR A 439 20.08 19.69 -9.00
C THR A 439 19.03 19.47 -7.91
N LEU A 440 19.34 19.86 -6.67
CA LEU A 440 18.45 19.81 -5.52
C LEU A 440 18.09 21.24 -5.09
N GLN A 441 16.81 21.51 -4.93
CA GLN A 441 16.35 22.81 -4.44
C GLN A 441 15.17 22.62 -3.48
N HIS A 442 15.22 23.27 -2.31
CA HIS A 442 14.20 23.17 -1.24
C HIS A 442 13.90 21.74 -0.79
N CYS A 443 14.85 20.81 -0.91
CA CYS A 443 14.63 19.42 -0.49
C CYS A 443 14.70 19.28 1.04
N GLU A 444 13.99 18.27 1.56
CA GLU A 444 14.00 17.91 2.98
C GLU A 444 14.72 16.57 3.18
N MET A 445 15.86 16.60 3.88
CA MET A 445 16.70 15.42 4.11
C MET A 445 16.91 15.12 5.61
N ALA A 446 16.08 15.69 6.48
CA ALA A 446 16.23 15.48 7.93
C ALA A 446 16.11 14.01 8.31
N GLY A 447 17.10 13.51 9.03
CA GLY A 447 17.16 12.10 9.45
C GLY A 447 17.40 11.10 8.32
N ALA A 448 17.71 11.54 7.10
CA ALA A 448 18.10 10.65 6.02
C ALA A 448 19.44 9.98 6.31
N LYS A 449 19.57 8.70 5.96
CA LYS A 449 20.83 7.96 6.00
C LYS A 449 21.55 8.13 4.65
N VAL A 450 22.76 8.68 4.69
CA VAL A 450 23.52 9.03 3.47
C VAL A 450 24.89 8.35 3.39
N ALA A 451 25.09 7.26 4.12
CA ALA A 451 26.37 6.56 4.12
C ALA A 451 26.79 6.19 2.70
N LYS A 452 28.01 6.58 2.28
CA LYS A 452 28.55 6.36 0.92
C LYS A 452 27.73 7.01 -0.21
N LEU A 453 26.93 8.02 0.07
CA LEU A 453 26.19 8.81 -0.92
C LEU A 453 27.16 9.52 -1.87
N ASP A 454 26.89 9.49 -3.17
CA ASP A 454 27.67 10.24 -4.17
C ASP A 454 26.93 11.52 -4.57
N LEU A 455 27.47 12.68 -4.17
CA LEU A 455 26.95 14.01 -4.49
C LEU A 455 27.91 14.82 -5.40
N ARG A 456 28.91 14.18 -6.00
CA ARG A 456 29.92 14.91 -6.79
C ARG A 456 29.28 15.72 -7.92
N ASN A 457 29.74 16.95 -8.09
CA ASN A 457 29.25 17.89 -9.10
C ASN A 457 27.75 18.19 -8.99
N THR A 458 27.17 18.08 -7.81
CA THR A 458 25.74 18.34 -7.52
C THR A 458 25.56 19.80 -7.09
N ARG A 459 24.51 20.44 -7.57
CA ARG A 459 24.08 21.78 -7.11
C ARG A 459 22.92 21.64 -6.14
N ILE A 460 23.11 22.13 -4.92
CA ILE A 460 22.15 22.01 -3.84
C ILE A 460 21.87 23.39 -3.26
N GLU A 461 20.61 23.80 -3.27
CA GLU A 461 20.19 25.12 -2.80
C GLU A 461 19.04 25.01 -1.79
N MET A 462 19.09 25.84 -0.74
CA MET A 462 18.00 26.00 0.26
C MET A 462 17.45 24.67 0.77
N THR A 463 18.29 23.66 0.90
CA THR A 463 17.96 22.28 1.27
C THR A 463 18.30 22.04 2.75
N HIS A 464 17.50 21.22 3.44
CA HIS A 464 17.64 20.93 4.86
C HIS A 464 18.35 19.60 5.11
N PHE A 465 19.57 19.66 5.69
CA PHE A 465 20.41 18.53 6.07
C PHE A 465 20.66 18.44 7.58
N LYS A 466 19.81 19.03 8.40
CA LYS A 466 20.06 19.08 9.85
C LYS A 466 20.41 17.71 10.43
N ALA A 467 21.56 17.62 11.12
CA ALA A 467 22.09 16.42 11.77
C ALA A 467 22.34 15.21 10.84
N VAL A 468 22.53 15.44 9.54
CA VAL A 468 22.91 14.39 8.57
C VAL A 468 24.39 14.01 8.77
N ASP A 469 24.67 12.71 8.76
CA ASP A 469 26.04 12.17 8.81
C ASP A 469 26.54 11.83 7.40
N PHE A 470 27.43 12.69 6.85
CA PHE A 470 28.04 12.49 5.54
C PHE A 470 29.30 11.62 5.57
N THR A 471 29.70 11.07 6.72
CA THR A 471 30.92 10.28 6.84
C THR A 471 30.95 9.13 5.83
N GLY A 472 32.01 9.10 5.01
CA GLY A 472 32.19 8.12 3.93
C GLY A 472 31.47 8.47 2.61
N SER A 473 30.73 9.56 2.53
CA SER A 473 30.10 10.06 1.30
C SER A 473 31.11 10.78 0.39
N ARG A 474 30.76 11.01 -0.87
CA ARG A 474 31.59 11.70 -1.87
C ARG A 474 30.98 13.04 -2.22
N LEU A 475 31.63 14.15 -1.79
CA LEU A 475 31.10 15.51 -1.93
C LEU A 475 31.89 16.40 -2.92
N GLY A 476 32.91 15.88 -3.58
CA GLY A 476 33.84 16.71 -4.38
C GLY A 476 33.12 17.60 -5.41
N ARG A 477 33.41 18.91 -5.40
CA ARG A 477 32.80 19.96 -6.24
C ARG A 477 31.29 20.11 -6.08
N THR A 478 30.76 19.74 -4.92
CA THR A 478 29.35 19.99 -4.60
C THR A 478 29.17 21.42 -4.13
N THR A 479 28.12 22.06 -4.62
CA THR A 479 27.68 23.37 -4.15
C THR A 479 26.51 23.24 -3.19
N PHE A 480 26.67 23.73 -1.95
CA PHE A 480 25.61 23.84 -0.94
C PHE A 480 25.35 25.33 -0.69
N PHE A 481 24.42 25.90 -1.40
CA PHE A 481 24.13 27.33 -1.31
C PHE A 481 22.87 27.59 -0.46
N LYS A 482 23.02 28.43 0.58
CA LYS A 482 21.92 28.75 1.52
C LYS A 482 21.26 27.54 2.17
N CYS A 483 22.01 26.46 2.38
CA CYS A 483 21.51 25.24 2.98
C CYS A 483 21.50 25.31 4.52
N ASN A 484 20.54 24.63 5.15
CA ASN A 484 20.56 24.39 6.58
C ASN A 484 21.27 23.06 6.85
N MET A 485 22.52 23.16 7.31
CA MET A 485 23.43 22.04 7.53
C MET A 485 23.91 21.98 8.99
N LYS A 486 23.08 22.45 9.94
CA LYS A 486 23.43 22.39 11.35
C LYS A 486 23.73 20.98 11.82
N GLN A 487 24.79 20.84 12.62
CA GLN A 487 25.18 19.59 13.28
C GLN A 487 25.54 18.44 12.32
N ILE A 488 25.83 18.72 11.04
CA ILE A 488 26.31 17.67 10.12
C ILE A 488 27.64 17.08 10.59
N GLN A 489 27.90 15.82 10.17
CA GLN A 489 29.16 15.13 10.41
C GLN A 489 29.91 14.95 9.08
N CYS A 490 31.16 15.43 9.02
CA CYS A 490 32.09 15.29 7.89
C CYS A 490 33.50 14.93 8.38
N VAL A 491 33.56 14.06 9.39
CA VAL A 491 34.82 13.68 10.04
C VAL A 491 35.74 12.93 9.08
N ASP A 492 37.00 13.37 8.98
CA ASP A 492 38.08 12.75 8.19
C ASP A 492 37.75 12.63 6.67
N MET A 493 36.83 13.49 6.18
CA MET A 493 36.41 13.51 4.77
C MET A 493 37.26 14.40 3.91
N ASP A 494 37.37 14.06 2.63
CA ASP A 494 37.86 14.99 1.60
C ASP A 494 36.70 15.71 0.93
N ILE A 495 36.55 16.99 1.30
CA ILE A 495 35.52 17.90 0.80
C ILE A 495 36.16 19.14 0.16
N SER A 496 37.38 18.95 -0.39
CA SER A 496 38.09 19.99 -1.15
C SER A 496 37.24 20.43 -2.35
N ASP A 497 37.37 21.67 -2.75
CA ASP A 497 36.64 22.32 -3.85
C ASP A 497 35.09 22.36 -3.66
N CYS A 498 34.56 22.02 -2.47
CA CYS A 498 33.14 22.23 -2.18
C CYS A 498 32.81 23.71 -1.93
N ASP A 499 31.58 24.09 -2.19
CA ASP A 499 31.05 25.42 -1.90
C ASP A 499 29.91 25.35 -0.89
N PHE A 500 30.13 25.89 0.31
CA PHE A 500 29.13 26.01 1.40
C PHE A 500 28.72 27.47 1.65
N SER A 501 28.97 28.37 0.69
CA SER A 501 28.73 29.79 0.88
C SER A 501 27.28 30.10 1.30
N ASP A 502 27.13 31.11 2.12
CA ASP A 502 25.84 31.57 2.68
C ASP A 502 25.03 30.50 3.46
N SER A 503 25.62 29.34 3.79
CA SER A 503 24.95 28.23 4.47
C SER A 503 25.08 28.30 6.00
N ASP A 504 24.22 27.57 6.71
CA ASP A 504 24.21 27.46 8.15
C ASP A 504 24.81 26.11 8.59
N LEU A 505 26.06 26.15 9.08
CA LEU A 505 26.85 25.03 9.55
C LEU A 505 27.09 25.07 11.07
N GLU A 506 26.18 25.72 11.82
CA GLU A 506 26.27 25.77 13.29
C GLU A 506 26.45 24.38 13.90
N LYS A 507 27.47 24.22 14.75
CA LYS A 507 27.83 22.95 15.41
C LYS A 507 28.19 21.80 14.45
N ALA A 508 28.53 22.08 13.19
CA ALA A 508 29.02 21.08 12.25
C ALA A 508 30.39 20.52 12.68
N ASN A 509 30.65 19.26 12.36
CA ASN A 509 31.89 18.58 12.73
C ASN A 509 32.73 18.25 11.49
N PHE A 510 33.84 18.96 11.33
CA PHE A 510 34.83 18.82 10.27
C PHE A 510 36.18 18.33 10.81
N GLN A 511 36.19 17.61 11.95
CA GLN A 511 37.43 17.14 12.56
C GLN A 511 38.26 16.35 11.54
N LYS A 512 39.55 16.72 11.39
CA LYS A 512 40.51 16.13 10.46
C LYS A 512 40.10 16.14 8.97
N ALA A 513 39.05 16.83 8.61
CA ALA A 513 38.62 16.90 7.21
C ALA A 513 39.62 17.69 6.34
N ARG A 514 39.71 17.31 5.06
CA ARG A 514 40.42 18.09 4.05
C ARG A 514 39.42 19.03 3.36
N LEU A 515 39.70 20.32 3.51
CA LEU A 515 38.86 21.44 3.05
C LEU A 515 39.69 22.40 2.17
N SER A 516 40.74 21.89 1.49
CA SER A 516 41.58 22.75 0.64
C SER A 516 40.72 23.42 -0.44
N SER A 517 40.92 24.73 -0.62
CA SER A 517 40.18 25.55 -1.60
C SER A 517 38.65 25.59 -1.39
N VAL A 518 38.15 25.12 -0.27
CA VAL A 518 36.70 25.19 0.06
C VAL A 518 36.20 26.63 0.09
N ASN A 519 34.98 26.87 -0.38
CA ASN A 519 34.30 28.14 -0.21
C ASN A 519 33.30 28.05 0.96
N ILE A 520 33.64 28.73 2.05
CA ILE A 520 32.81 28.90 3.26
C ILE A 520 32.57 30.40 3.53
N SER A 521 32.55 31.23 2.49
CA SER A 521 32.31 32.65 2.63
C SER A 521 30.88 32.94 3.15
N ARG A 522 30.73 33.85 4.08
CA ARG A 522 29.45 34.25 4.69
C ARG A 522 28.70 33.09 5.37
N THR A 523 29.39 32.05 5.77
CA THR A 523 28.82 30.86 6.40
C THR A 523 28.73 31.02 7.91
N ASN A 524 27.63 30.57 8.52
CA ASN A 524 27.51 30.44 9.97
C ASN A 524 28.20 29.15 10.44
N LEU A 525 29.36 29.28 11.08
CA LEU A 525 30.18 28.18 11.61
C LEU A 525 30.28 28.20 13.14
N LYS A 526 29.30 28.83 13.83
CA LYS A 526 29.31 28.94 15.28
C LYS A 526 29.40 27.58 15.97
N SER A 527 30.30 27.52 16.96
CA SER A 527 30.51 26.31 17.75
C SER A 527 30.87 25.05 16.92
N SER A 528 31.31 25.20 15.67
CA SER A 528 31.74 24.08 14.81
C SER A 528 33.11 23.52 15.24
N ASN A 529 33.37 22.27 14.86
CA ASN A 529 34.62 21.59 15.20
C ASN A 529 35.49 21.38 13.95
N PHE A 530 36.62 22.11 13.86
CA PHE A 530 37.65 21.99 12.83
C PHE A 530 38.97 21.46 13.37
N GLN A 531 38.96 20.76 14.50
CA GLN A 531 40.19 20.22 15.10
C GLN A 531 41.00 19.39 14.11
N GLY A 532 42.23 19.82 13.82
CA GLY A 532 43.14 19.16 12.87
C GLY A 532 42.68 19.21 11.41
N ALA A 533 41.71 20.02 11.05
CA ALA A 533 41.23 20.16 9.66
C ALA A 533 42.25 20.94 8.78
N HIS A 534 42.25 20.67 7.46
CA HIS A 534 43.13 21.32 6.49
C HIS A 534 42.32 22.26 5.61
N LEU A 535 42.43 23.62 5.83
CA LEU A 535 41.71 24.68 5.13
C LEU A 535 42.67 25.52 4.27
N THR A 536 43.75 24.94 3.75
CA THR A 536 44.71 25.66 2.90
C THR A 536 44.00 26.28 1.70
N ASP A 537 44.28 27.55 1.39
CA ASP A 537 43.67 28.32 0.31
C ASP A 537 42.11 28.43 0.41
N ALA A 538 41.50 28.15 1.58
CA ALA A 538 40.06 28.28 1.77
C ALA A 538 39.58 29.72 1.59
N LYS A 539 38.37 29.88 1.01
CA LYS A 539 37.65 31.14 0.93
C LYS A 539 36.64 31.22 2.08
N ALA A 540 36.92 32.10 3.05
CA ALA A 540 36.12 32.20 4.29
C ALA A 540 35.84 33.69 4.65
N GLU A 541 35.75 34.55 3.62
CA GLU A 541 35.40 35.95 3.84
C GLU A 541 34.04 36.09 4.53
N LEU A 542 33.99 36.90 5.63
CA LEU A 542 32.77 37.09 6.42
C LEU A 542 32.22 35.83 7.11
N ALA A 543 33.00 34.74 7.18
CA ALA A 543 32.60 33.54 7.90
C ALA A 543 32.56 33.77 9.42
N ASP A 544 31.57 33.17 10.12
CA ASP A 544 31.38 33.32 11.55
C ASP A 544 31.81 32.05 12.31
N PHE A 545 33.05 32.03 12.81
CA PHE A 545 33.64 30.96 13.62
C PHE A 545 33.47 31.20 15.14
N THR A 546 32.51 32.01 15.56
CA THR A 546 32.32 32.30 16.99
C THR A 546 32.20 31.02 17.80
N GLY A 547 33.03 30.85 18.81
CA GLY A 547 33.07 29.65 19.67
C GLY A 547 33.52 28.37 18.96
N ALA A 548 34.04 28.41 17.74
CA ALA A 548 34.50 27.24 17.01
C ALA A 548 35.83 26.67 17.56
N ASN A 549 36.04 25.38 17.43
CA ASN A 549 37.30 24.70 17.76
C ASN A 549 38.15 24.51 16.49
N LEU A 550 39.20 25.31 16.32
CA LEU A 550 40.18 25.21 15.24
C LEU A 550 41.54 24.70 15.75
N THR A 551 41.61 24.01 16.88
CA THR A 551 42.85 23.48 17.45
C THR A 551 43.63 22.66 16.43
N GLY A 552 44.88 23.07 16.13
CA GLY A 552 45.74 22.40 15.16
C GLY A 552 45.25 22.45 13.71
N ALA A 553 44.30 23.31 13.36
CA ALA A 553 43.83 23.47 11.99
C ALA A 553 44.85 24.17 11.11
N GLY A 554 44.98 23.73 9.86
CA GLY A 554 45.83 24.36 8.83
C GLY A 554 45.02 25.35 7.98
N LEU A 555 45.26 26.65 8.16
CA LEU A 555 44.57 27.76 7.45
C LEU A 555 45.54 28.56 6.59
N GLN A 556 46.63 27.94 6.13
CA GLN A 556 47.64 28.61 5.34
C GLN A 556 47.02 29.24 4.08
N LYS A 557 47.36 30.51 3.82
CA LYS A 557 46.87 31.31 2.70
C LYS A 557 45.34 31.44 2.59
N ALA A 558 44.61 31.04 3.58
CA ALA A 558 43.15 31.22 3.59
C ALA A 558 42.73 32.69 3.51
N ASP A 559 41.66 32.98 2.79
CA ASP A 559 41.03 34.28 2.74
C ASP A 559 39.97 34.41 3.84
N LEU A 560 40.36 35.01 4.97
CA LEU A 560 39.57 35.13 6.19
C LEU A 560 39.21 36.62 6.48
N ARG A 561 39.13 37.44 5.45
CA ARG A 561 38.80 38.83 5.59
C ARG A 561 37.45 39.03 6.28
N SER A 562 37.42 39.87 7.31
CA SER A 562 36.23 40.13 8.13
C SER A 562 35.60 38.88 8.76
N ALA A 563 36.33 37.78 8.88
CA ALA A 563 35.87 36.57 9.57
C ALA A 563 35.82 36.83 11.08
N ARG A 564 34.89 36.19 11.79
CA ARG A 564 34.71 36.32 13.24
C ARG A 564 35.22 35.04 13.93
N PHE A 565 36.17 35.22 14.88
CA PHE A 565 36.73 34.19 15.74
C PHE A 565 36.47 34.47 17.22
N GLU A 566 35.41 35.25 17.52
CA GLU A 566 35.05 35.56 18.90
C GLU A 566 34.85 34.28 19.72
N ASP A 567 35.51 34.20 20.90
CA ASP A 567 35.51 33.00 21.77
C ASP A 567 36.00 31.71 21.11
N ALA A 568 36.60 31.74 19.90
CA ALA A 568 37.11 30.57 19.22
C ALA A 568 38.42 30.05 19.81
N THR A 569 38.68 28.74 19.65
CA THR A 569 39.96 28.11 20.06
C THR A 569 40.79 27.77 18.81
N LEU A 570 41.97 28.45 18.70
CA LEU A 570 42.92 28.27 17.58
C LEU A 570 44.28 27.78 18.10
N ASP A 571 44.33 27.04 19.20
CA ASP A 571 45.59 26.54 19.77
C ASP A 571 46.34 25.72 18.72
N SER A 572 47.62 26.06 18.48
CA SER A 572 48.50 25.42 17.48
C SER A 572 47.97 25.46 16.03
N ALA A 573 47.01 26.32 15.71
CA ALA A 573 46.54 26.52 14.36
C ALA A 573 47.60 27.22 13.51
N ASP A 574 47.73 26.87 12.21
CA ASP A 574 48.63 27.47 11.26
C ASP A 574 47.87 28.40 10.29
N LEU A 575 48.05 29.73 10.49
CA LEU A 575 47.49 30.79 9.67
C LEU A 575 48.57 31.48 8.83
N THR A 576 49.66 30.79 8.51
CA THR A 576 50.78 31.33 7.72
C THR A 576 50.27 31.95 6.41
N ALA A 577 50.61 33.20 6.18
CA ALA A 577 50.23 33.97 4.99
C ALA A 577 48.69 34.11 4.77
N ALA A 578 47.90 33.86 5.76
CA ALA A 578 46.44 34.05 5.68
C ALA A 578 46.08 35.55 5.54
N ARG A 579 44.98 35.83 4.85
CA ARG A 579 44.39 37.17 4.72
C ARG A 579 43.31 37.35 5.79
N LEU A 580 43.59 38.18 6.77
CA LEU A 580 42.76 38.40 7.98
C LEU A 580 42.34 39.86 8.12
N ASP A 581 42.39 40.68 7.06
CA ASP A 581 42.02 42.07 7.09
C ASP A 581 40.67 42.24 7.82
N ARG A 582 40.62 43.01 8.90
CA ARG A 582 39.41 43.27 9.75
C ARG A 582 38.82 42.04 10.45
N ALA A 583 39.53 40.94 10.57
CA ALA A 583 39.04 39.78 11.32
C ALA A 583 38.94 40.09 12.82
N ASP A 584 37.98 39.46 13.51
CA ASP A 584 37.69 39.67 14.91
C ASP A 584 38.07 38.44 15.76
N PHE A 585 39.12 38.56 16.57
CA PHE A 585 39.61 37.55 17.51
C PHE A 585 39.27 37.88 18.97
N THR A 586 38.24 38.68 19.23
CA THR A 586 37.85 39.04 20.59
C THR A 586 37.67 37.78 21.43
N ARG A 587 38.39 37.70 22.57
CA ARG A 587 38.42 36.57 23.50
C ARG A 587 38.86 35.24 22.89
N ALA A 588 39.42 35.24 21.68
CA ALA A 588 39.93 34.03 21.07
C ALA A 588 41.13 33.46 21.84
N ARG A 589 41.21 32.12 21.90
CA ARG A 589 42.36 31.41 22.44
C ARG A 589 43.23 30.87 21.29
N SER A 590 44.47 31.37 21.17
CA SER A 590 45.39 31.11 20.07
C SER A 590 46.81 30.77 20.59
N VAL A 591 46.89 29.88 21.60
CA VAL A 591 48.17 29.50 22.21
C VAL A 591 48.97 28.68 21.20
N ARG A 592 50.22 29.09 20.97
CA ARG A 592 51.13 28.49 19.98
C ARG A 592 50.63 28.53 18.52
N ALA A 593 49.68 29.41 18.22
CA ALA A 593 49.24 29.61 16.85
C ALA A 593 50.35 30.24 15.98
N VAL A 594 50.43 29.84 14.71
CA VAL A 594 51.42 30.34 13.74
C VAL A 594 50.72 31.33 12.82
N LEU A 595 51.08 32.65 12.94
CA LEU A 595 50.51 33.72 12.11
C LEU A 595 51.64 34.39 11.28
N ARG A 596 52.65 33.64 10.89
CA ARG A 596 53.76 34.16 10.10
C ARG A 596 53.28 34.76 8.80
N GLN A 597 53.74 35.95 8.46
CA GLN A 597 53.38 36.64 7.21
C GLN A 597 51.87 36.85 7.04
N ALA A 598 51.05 36.63 8.07
CA ALA A 598 49.63 36.88 8.00
C ALA A 598 49.34 38.36 7.78
N ARG A 599 48.38 38.65 6.92
CA ARG A 599 47.90 40.03 6.68
C ARG A 599 46.70 40.31 7.55
N MET A 600 46.87 41.15 8.59
CA MET A 600 45.91 41.39 9.68
C MET A 600 45.64 42.89 9.94
N PRO A 601 45.63 43.80 8.95
CA PRO A 601 45.36 45.19 9.22
C PRO A 601 43.91 45.36 9.77
N TYR A 602 43.77 46.25 10.75
CA TYR A 602 42.47 46.54 11.41
C TYR A 602 41.82 45.37 12.16
N CYS A 603 42.55 44.29 12.43
CA CYS A 603 42.05 43.20 13.25
C CYS A 603 41.73 43.65 14.68
N VAL A 604 40.76 43.00 15.29
CA VAL A 604 40.43 43.13 16.71
C VAL A 604 40.90 41.85 17.42
N LEU A 605 41.86 41.99 18.36
CA LEU A 605 42.41 40.88 19.14
C LEU A 605 42.08 41.00 20.64
N ASN A 606 41.16 41.91 21.02
CA ASN A 606 40.86 42.28 22.38
C ASN A 606 40.54 41.09 23.28
N TYR A 607 41.13 41.06 24.48
CA TYR A 607 40.99 39.97 25.48
C TYR A 607 41.46 38.62 25.00
N GLY A 608 42.07 38.50 23.81
CA GLY A 608 42.55 37.25 23.26
C GLY A 608 43.81 36.71 23.97
N THR A 609 44.00 35.40 23.96
CA THR A 609 45.19 34.73 24.54
C THR A 609 46.06 34.20 23.38
N PHE A 610 47.26 34.79 23.21
CA PHE A 610 48.22 34.49 22.13
C PHE A 610 49.56 33.99 22.69
N ASN A 611 49.58 33.35 23.87
CA ASN A 611 50.81 32.84 24.47
C ASN A 611 51.58 31.96 23.51
N GLU A 612 52.88 32.18 23.40
CA GLU A 612 53.79 31.42 22.50
C GLU A 612 53.40 31.51 21.01
N ALA A 613 52.46 32.36 20.60
CA ALA A 613 52.08 32.54 19.20
C ALA A 613 53.18 33.21 18.39
N ASP A 614 53.29 32.90 17.09
CA ASP A 614 54.33 33.42 16.19
C ASP A 614 53.71 34.37 15.14
N PHE A 615 53.87 35.69 15.37
CA PHE A 615 53.49 36.75 14.44
C PHE A 615 54.68 37.26 13.58
N SER A 616 55.72 36.44 13.37
CA SER A 616 56.87 36.86 12.59
C SER A 616 56.47 37.35 11.21
N SER A 617 56.87 38.59 10.86
CA SER A 617 56.55 39.26 9.61
C SER A 617 55.06 39.46 9.30
N ALA A 618 54.18 39.37 10.29
CA ALA A 618 52.77 39.67 10.12
C ALA A 618 52.50 41.17 10.00
N ASP A 619 51.47 41.55 9.24
CA ASP A 619 51.02 42.96 9.11
C ASP A 619 49.80 43.23 10.00
N LEU A 620 50.04 43.84 11.17
CA LEU A 620 49.00 44.22 12.15
C LEU A 620 48.69 45.71 12.12
N LYS A 621 48.97 46.43 11.04
CA LYS A 621 48.73 47.86 10.93
C LYS A 621 47.33 48.23 11.42
N GLN A 622 47.22 49.15 12.41
CA GLN A 622 45.97 49.62 12.98
C GLN A 622 45.11 48.55 13.67
N ALA A 623 45.69 47.40 14.04
CA ALA A 623 45.00 46.40 14.84
C ALA A 623 44.72 46.87 16.28
N ASP A 624 43.70 46.31 16.90
CA ASP A 624 43.32 46.58 18.30
C ASP A 624 43.73 45.40 19.18
N LEU A 625 44.70 45.65 20.11
CA LEU A 625 45.31 44.66 21.02
C LEU A 625 44.94 44.93 22.48
N HIS A 626 43.74 45.53 22.76
CA HIS A 626 43.33 45.85 24.12
C HIS A 626 43.23 44.55 24.96
N ARG A 627 43.93 44.54 26.12
CA ARG A 627 43.95 43.41 27.07
C ARG A 627 44.33 42.05 26.49
N ILE A 628 45.13 41.95 25.47
CA ILE A 628 45.67 40.64 25.03
C ILE A 628 46.61 40.04 26.09
N ILE A 629 46.68 38.69 26.09
CA ILE A 629 47.67 37.92 26.85
C ILE A 629 48.65 37.33 25.84
N ASP A 630 49.91 37.80 25.81
CA ASP A 630 50.90 37.49 24.78
C ASP A 630 52.25 37.01 25.37
N ILE A 631 52.20 36.16 26.43
CA ILE A 631 53.40 35.62 27.10
C ILE A 631 54.16 34.71 26.11
N GLY A 632 55.43 35.05 25.88
CA GLY A 632 56.29 34.27 24.97
C GLY A 632 55.98 34.44 23.48
N THR A 633 55.12 35.36 23.09
CA THR A 633 54.73 35.63 21.71
C THR A 633 55.90 36.21 20.92
N ILE A 634 56.07 35.72 19.66
CA ILE A 634 57.13 36.16 18.77
C ILE A 634 56.58 37.22 17.82
N TRP A 635 57.17 38.45 17.90
CA TRP A 635 56.78 39.62 17.10
C TRP A 635 57.89 40.02 16.07
N THR A 636 58.82 39.14 15.74
CA THR A 636 59.97 39.43 14.89
C THR A 636 59.56 39.93 13.49
N GLY A 637 59.87 41.17 13.17
CA GLY A 637 59.54 41.75 11.86
C GLY A 637 58.07 42.03 11.61
N ALA A 638 57.22 41.94 12.66
CA ALA A 638 55.80 42.30 12.56
C ALA A 638 55.63 43.81 12.35
N ASN A 639 54.73 44.19 11.43
CA ASN A 639 54.33 45.60 11.26
C ASN A 639 53.24 45.94 12.31
N LEU A 640 53.63 46.79 13.28
CA LEU A 640 52.77 47.26 14.37
C LEU A 640 52.41 48.75 14.23
N ASP A 641 52.42 49.30 13.02
CA ASP A 641 52.09 50.71 12.76
C ASP A 641 50.66 51.06 13.24
N ASN A 642 50.59 52.06 14.12
CA ASN A 642 49.33 52.57 14.71
C ASN A 642 48.47 51.49 15.40
N VAL A 643 49.07 50.44 15.93
CA VAL A 643 48.37 49.44 16.77
C VAL A 643 47.86 50.11 18.05
N LYS A 644 46.63 49.81 18.40
CA LYS A 644 46.04 50.18 19.70
C LYS A 644 46.43 49.13 20.75
N ARG A 645 47.16 49.54 21.79
CA ARG A 645 47.46 48.68 22.95
C ARG A 645 46.48 48.89 24.07
N THR A 646 46.61 48.19 25.20
CA THR A 646 45.73 48.30 26.35
C THR A 646 45.59 49.78 26.77
N ASP A 647 44.37 50.28 26.70
CA ASP A 647 43.96 51.56 27.23
C ASP A 647 43.81 51.43 28.77
N ALA A 648 44.61 52.14 29.55
CA ALA A 648 44.66 52.00 31.00
C ALA A 648 43.38 52.52 31.70
N ASP A 649 42.76 53.55 31.15
CA ASP A 649 41.55 54.15 31.71
C ASP A 649 40.35 53.23 31.46
N LEU A 650 40.23 52.70 30.22
CA LEU A 650 39.22 51.72 29.87
C LEU A 650 39.39 50.43 30.69
N ALA A 651 40.60 49.92 30.83
CA ALA A 651 40.89 48.73 31.62
C ALA A 651 40.51 48.91 33.11
N THR A 652 40.77 50.10 33.68
CA THR A 652 40.37 50.42 35.06
C THR A 652 38.85 50.48 35.21
N ALA A 653 38.16 51.05 34.23
CA ALA A 653 36.70 51.11 34.23
C ALA A 653 36.06 49.71 34.09
N GLU A 654 36.63 48.81 33.28
CA GLU A 654 36.18 47.43 33.10
C GLU A 654 36.41 46.55 34.35
N ASP A 655 37.46 46.80 35.11
CA ASP A 655 37.76 46.08 36.36
C ASP A 655 36.95 46.63 37.53
N TRP A 656 36.26 47.74 37.38
CA TRP A 656 35.45 48.33 38.44
C TRP A 656 34.31 47.41 38.85
N ARG A 657 34.24 47.05 40.13
CA ARG A 657 33.12 46.34 40.75
C ARG A 657 32.44 47.26 41.75
N PRO A 658 31.09 47.29 41.80
CA PRO A 658 30.42 48.00 42.84
C PRO A 658 30.84 47.48 44.22
N PRO A 659 31.07 48.33 45.24
CA PRO A 659 31.40 47.90 46.59
C PRO A 659 30.31 46.93 47.09
N GLU A 660 30.73 45.82 47.69
CA GLU A 660 29.79 44.89 48.33
C GLU A 660 28.95 45.68 49.35
N LYS A 661 27.62 45.59 49.22
CA LYS A 661 26.76 46.15 50.26
C LYS A 661 27.07 45.40 51.55
N GLU A 662 27.67 46.07 52.54
CA GLU A 662 27.76 45.54 53.89
C GLU A 662 26.35 45.14 54.33
N THR A 663 26.07 43.87 54.38
CA THR A 663 24.88 43.39 55.06
C THR A 663 25.11 43.62 56.56
N ASN A 664 24.67 44.75 57.10
CA ASN A 664 24.56 44.92 58.53
C ASN A 664 23.72 43.73 59.09
N LYS A 665 24.42 42.95 59.94
CA LYS A 665 23.78 41.98 60.84
C LYS A 665 22.99 42.66 61.91
#